data_d85988e72b9c0b3972ebcf3daa09ec89
#
_entry.id   d85988e72b9c0b3972ebcf3daa09ec89
#
_cell.length_a   1.000
_cell.length_b   1.000
_cell.length_c   1.000
_cell.angle_alpha   90.00
_cell.angle_beta   90.00
_cell.angle_gamma   90.00
#
_symmetry.space_group_name_H-M   'P 1'
#
loop_
_entity.id
_entity.type
_entity.pdbx_description
1 polymer ?
#
loop_
_entity_poly.entity_id
_entity_poly.type
_entity_poly.pdbx_seq_one_letter_code
_entity_poly.pdbx_strand_id
1 'polypeptide(L)'
;MYKPLFNQRKALRFRHFSRKGYALFACLGRVVTIGVLSVATLQSASAASDDFSSTTETTDDNHQKVDKEAVLDDVEVTGSRAPLALAQAARMVTVLSREDIQAAPVQSINDLLKMAVGVDVRQRGAIGAQTDVSIRGGTQEQIAILLNGINICDPQTGHNTFDLPCDISDIQRIEVLEGPAGRVFGTSSLVGAINVVTKSRHTGQSLRMEGGSFGYLSTAGRIAIDDHSLSVSYTRSDGYSRSKAGNLNSDYNGFKAFYQGSYSLTTHDSPLTSMISWHAGITTKGFGSNTFYSAKYDEQYEKTSKLYAALQGNVSTGHLHFKPAIYWNRSYDRFELIRGDESKVPFNHHRTDVFGINLNSYFNWVAGRTALGAEFRNEDIVSGNLGEPLNSPHGDYKYGLNRSNLSFHLEHNILLKRFTLSAGFVAIKNTWNGMPFTLYPGVDASYRISDHWKVYASYNSSLRMPSFTELYYSVGGHKADKYLKPEELTALEGGIHYTSRVLTAKASIFHHHQRNTIDWVMDTRDSAPIWQSVNLTKVNTLGQEVSLTTHLSSLTSISVAYCHLHQQKQEADYLQSQYSLEYLRHKVTATMQMHLTRQLNLLVNYRWQDRMGSYTSTDGEVKSYHPYSVVDARLTWNADSYSLYVEGNNLTNHQYVDYGNVPQSGAWIMGGFKWIL
;
A
#
# COMPACT_ATOMS: atom_id res chain seq x y z
N MET A 1 41.55 56.56 5.32
CA MET A 1 41.17 57.24 4.08
C MET A 1 40.33 56.31 3.23
N TYR A 2 39.15 56.82 2.88
CA TYR A 2 38.09 56.27 1.98
C TYR A 2 37.20 55.13 2.46
N LYS A 3 36.08 55.50 3.07
CA LYS A 3 34.73 55.07 2.79
C LYS A 3 34.32 55.62 1.39
N PRO A 4 33.16 55.28 0.79
CA PRO A 4 32.05 54.35 0.99
C PRO A 4 31.46 53.85 -0.36
N LEU A 5 30.39 53.12 -0.38
CA LEU A 5 29.06 53.57 -0.80
C LEU A 5 28.05 52.42 -0.82
N PHE A 6 26.99 52.70 -0.12
CA PHE A 6 25.70 52.00 -0.17
C PHE A 6 25.21 51.73 -1.59
N ASN A 7 24.64 50.54 -1.79
CA ASN A 7 23.50 50.45 -2.69
C ASN A 7 22.39 49.55 -2.11
N GLN A 8 21.46 50.24 -1.47
CA GLN A 8 20.13 49.71 -1.18
C GLN A 8 19.40 49.52 -2.49
N ARG A 9 19.07 48.26 -2.83
CA ARG A 9 17.96 47.87 -3.71
C ARG A 9 18.00 46.37 -3.94
N LYS A 10 17.40 45.59 -2.99
CA LYS A 10 16.86 44.25 -3.29
C LYS A 10 16.05 43.66 -2.08
N ALA A 11 15.20 44.49 -1.50
CA ALA A 11 14.29 44.04 -0.42
C ALA A 11 12.82 44.28 -0.81
N LEU A 12 12.41 43.89 -2.03
CA LEU A 12 11.02 44.10 -2.48
C LEU A 12 10.61 43.05 -3.55
N ARG A 13 10.85 41.77 -3.36
CA ARG A 13 10.27 40.73 -4.25
C ARG A 13 9.83 39.41 -3.58
N PHE A 14 9.91 39.27 -2.27
CA PHE A 14 9.50 38.02 -1.60
C PHE A 14 8.12 38.06 -0.90
N ARG A 15 7.39 39.18 -0.92
CA ARG A 15 6.05 39.24 -0.30
C ARG A 15 4.88 38.91 -1.22
N HIS A 16 5.09 38.62 -2.49
CA HIS A 16 4.00 38.39 -3.45
C HIS A 16 3.70 36.93 -3.76
N PHE A 17 4.56 35.98 -3.37
CA PHE A 17 4.33 34.56 -3.63
C PHE A 17 3.44 33.88 -2.57
N SER A 18 3.40 34.39 -1.36
CA SER A 18 2.58 33.85 -0.26
C SER A 18 1.08 34.13 -0.43
N ARG A 19 0.70 35.24 -1.09
CA ARG A 19 -0.72 35.60 -1.28
C ARG A 19 -1.41 34.84 -2.44
N LYS A 20 -0.69 34.35 -3.42
CA LYS A 20 -1.28 33.58 -4.52
C LYS A 20 -1.61 32.11 -4.14
N GLY A 21 -0.92 31.53 -3.20
CA GLY A 21 -1.23 30.19 -2.67
C GLY A 21 -2.56 30.15 -1.91
N TYR A 22 -2.83 31.17 -1.09
CA TYR A 22 -4.11 31.26 -0.34
C TYR A 22 -5.31 31.57 -1.24
N ALA A 23 -5.11 32.27 -2.36
CA ALA A 23 -6.19 32.54 -3.32
C ALA A 23 -6.63 31.29 -4.08
N LEU A 24 -5.73 30.35 -4.35
CA LEU A 24 -6.08 29.07 -5.00
C LEU A 24 -6.89 28.17 -4.06
N PHE A 25 -6.54 28.13 -2.78
CA PHE A 25 -7.31 27.38 -1.76
C PHE A 25 -8.68 28.00 -1.49
N ALA A 26 -8.80 29.33 -1.52
CA ALA A 26 -10.09 29.99 -1.36
C ALA A 26 -11.01 29.80 -2.59
N CYS A 27 -10.46 29.67 -3.80
CA CYS A 27 -11.23 29.32 -4.99
C CYS A 27 -11.72 27.87 -4.97
N LEU A 28 -10.89 26.90 -4.55
CA LEU A 28 -11.29 25.50 -4.42
C LEU A 28 -12.38 25.30 -3.36
N GLY A 29 -12.29 25.99 -2.23
CA GLY A 29 -13.34 25.97 -1.20
C GLY A 29 -14.67 26.55 -1.69
N ARG A 30 -14.65 27.58 -2.54
CA ARG A 30 -15.86 28.16 -3.14
C ARG A 30 -16.46 27.30 -4.27
N VAL A 31 -15.63 26.61 -5.03
CA VAL A 31 -16.10 25.68 -6.08
C VAL A 31 -16.79 24.46 -5.46
N VAL A 32 -16.28 23.93 -4.34
CA VAL A 32 -16.93 22.83 -3.62
C VAL A 32 -18.25 23.27 -2.99
N THR A 33 -18.35 24.51 -2.45
CA THR A 33 -19.59 25.04 -1.87
C THR A 33 -20.64 25.36 -2.94
N ILE A 34 -20.23 25.81 -4.13
CA ILE A 34 -21.12 26.09 -5.27
C ILE A 34 -21.56 24.78 -5.93
N GLY A 35 -20.70 23.76 -5.99
CA GLY A 35 -21.03 22.42 -6.53
C GLY A 35 -22.12 21.70 -5.72
N VAL A 36 -22.09 21.83 -4.40
CA VAL A 36 -23.10 21.21 -3.51
C VAL A 36 -24.45 21.94 -3.60
N LEU A 37 -24.44 23.27 -3.79
CA LEU A 37 -25.68 24.05 -3.94
C LEU A 37 -26.32 23.93 -5.33
N SER A 38 -25.55 23.69 -6.40
CA SER A 38 -26.08 23.54 -7.76
C SER A 38 -26.72 22.17 -8.02
N VAL A 39 -26.30 21.13 -7.28
CA VAL A 39 -26.91 19.78 -7.40
C VAL A 39 -28.31 19.73 -6.78
N ALA A 40 -28.57 20.53 -5.74
CA ALA A 40 -29.89 20.61 -5.10
C ALA A 40 -30.94 21.31 -5.98
N THR A 41 -30.55 22.11 -7.00
CA THR A 41 -31.47 22.87 -7.86
C THR A 41 -31.75 22.18 -9.22
N LEU A 42 -31.01 21.12 -9.58
CA LEU A 42 -31.21 20.37 -10.84
C LEU A 42 -32.20 19.21 -10.71
N GLN A 43 -32.64 18.84 -9.51
CA GLN A 43 -33.61 17.76 -9.29
C GLN A 43 -35.09 18.17 -9.44
N SER A 44 -35.38 19.45 -9.63
CA SER A 44 -36.79 19.91 -9.79
C SER A 44 -37.28 20.06 -11.24
N ALA A 45 -36.49 19.68 -12.24
CA ALA A 45 -36.82 19.92 -13.66
C ALA A 45 -36.96 18.65 -14.53
N SER A 46 -36.96 17.44 -13.95
CA SER A 46 -37.07 16.18 -14.73
C SER A 46 -38.24 15.29 -14.31
N ALA A 47 -39.41 15.86 -14.12
CA ALA A 47 -40.64 15.09 -13.93
C ALA A 47 -41.72 15.61 -14.85
N ALA A 48 -41.66 15.28 -16.16
CA ALA A 48 -42.78 15.29 -17.06
C ALA A 48 -42.44 14.56 -18.36
N SER A 49 -43.36 13.62 -18.74
CA SER A 49 -43.54 12.91 -20.03
C SER A 49 -42.56 11.73 -20.28
N ASP A 50 -42.97 10.52 -20.65
CA ASP A 50 -44.19 10.06 -21.30
C ASP A 50 -44.38 8.55 -21.11
N ASP A 51 -45.65 8.18 -21.04
CA ASP A 51 -46.22 6.83 -21.24
C ASP A 51 -45.77 6.16 -22.53
N PHE A 52 -45.37 4.90 -22.51
CA PHE A 52 -45.82 3.92 -23.52
C PHE A 52 -45.66 2.45 -23.08
N SER A 53 -46.79 1.81 -22.95
CA SER A 53 -47.21 0.40 -23.17
C SER A 53 -46.37 -0.79 -22.68
N SER A 54 -47.00 -1.49 -21.77
CA SER A 54 -47.06 -2.93 -21.45
C SER A 54 -46.61 -3.94 -22.51
N THR A 55 -45.72 -4.82 -22.14
CA THR A 55 -45.79 -6.25 -22.44
C THR A 55 -45.37 -7.04 -21.21
N THR A 56 -46.34 -7.79 -20.69
CA THR A 56 -46.19 -8.80 -19.64
C THR A 56 -45.32 -9.94 -20.15
N GLU A 57 -44.09 -10.05 -19.67
CA GLU A 57 -43.39 -11.32 -19.62
C GLU A 57 -43.19 -11.72 -18.15
N THR A 58 -43.83 -12.83 -17.82
CA THR A 58 -43.63 -13.58 -16.58
C THR A 58 -42.19 -14.09 -16.56
N THR A 59 -41.31 -13.39 -15.86
CA THR A 59 -39.98 -13.89 -15.52
C THR A 59 -40.06 -14.63 -14.19
N ASP A 60 -39.79 -15.93 -14.26
CA ASP A 60 -39.45 -16.80 -13.14
C ASP A 60 -38.42 -16.14 -12.26
N ASP A 61 -38.78 -15.98 -10.99
CA ASP A 61 -37.94 -15.45 -9.93
C ASP A 61 -36.91 -16.50 -9.48
N ASN A 62 -36.00 -16.88 -10.37
CA ASN A 62 -34.81 -17.69 -10.09
C ASN A 62 -33.61 -16.77 -10.02
N HIS A 63 -33.54 -15.93 -8.99
CA HIS A 63 -32.30 -15.33 -8.56
C HIS A 63 -31.34 -16.44 -8.12
N GLN A 64 -30.60 -17.01 -9.09
CA GLN A 64 -29.39 -17.74 -8.80
C GLN A 64 -28.45 -16.77 -8.04
N LYS A 65 -28.32 -16.99 -6.73
CA LYS A 65 -27.24 -16.41 -5.95
C LYS A 65 -25.93 -16.87 -6.58
N VAL A 66 -25.30 -16.02 -7.38
CA VAL A 66 -23.97 -16.25 -7.90
C VAL A 66 -23.06 -16.35 -6.69
N ASP A 67 -22.39 -17.48 -6.56
CA ASP A 67 -21.52 -17.78 -5.41
C ASP A 67 -20.37 -16.76 -5.39
N LYS A 68 -20.18 -16.05 -4.30
CA LYS A 68 -19.17 -14.97 -4.17
C LYS A 68 -17.77 -15.48 -4.53
N GLU A 69 -17.44 -16.71 -4.23
CA GLU A 69 -16.17 -17.34 -4.56
C GLU A 69 -16.04 -17.66 -6.05
N ALA A 70 -17.13 -18.11 -6.71
CA ALA A 70 -17.13 -18.33 -8.16
C ALA A 70 -16.89 -17.01 -8.93
N VAL A 71 -17.41 -15.88 -8.42
CA VAL A 71 -17.14 -14.55 -8.97
C VAL A 71 -15.67 -14.11 -8.73
N LEU A 72 -15.09 -14.44 -7.57
CA LEU A 72 -13.69 -14.13 -7.28
C LEU A 72 -12.73 -14.99 -8.09
N ASP A 73 -13.05 -16.25 -8.36
CA ASP A 73 -12.21 -17.15 -9.18
C ASP A 73 -12.06 -16.67 -10.62
N ASP A 74 -13.02 -15.93 -11.15
CA ASP A 74 -12.99 -15.32 -12.48
C ASP A 74 -12.29 -13.93 -12.50
N VAL A 75 -11.95 -13.36 -11.34
CA VAL A 75 -11.25 -12.08 -11.28
C VAL A 75 -9.82 -12.23 -11.82
N GLU A 76 -9.49 -11.49 -12.84
CA GLU A 76 -8.12 -11.39 -13.33
C GLU A 76 -7.24 -10.70 -12.27
N VAL A 77 -6.20 -11.39 -11.85
CA VAL A 77 -5.21 -10.90 -10.88
C VAL A 77 -3.85 -10.67 -11.51
N THR A 78 -3.09 -9.75 -10.95
CA THR A 78 -1.75 -9.37 -11.42
C THR A 78 -0.64 -10.29 -10.88
N GLY A 79 -0.96 -11.53 -10.54
CA GLY A 79 0.02 -12.54 -10.11
C GLY A 79 0.95 -13.06 -11.22
N SER A 80 0.77 -12.60 -12.46
CA SER A 80 1.53 -12.95 -13.67
C SER A 80 1.65 -11.70 -14.55
N ARG A 81 2.67 -11.65 -15.42
CA ARG A 81 2.85 -10.56 -16.41
C ARG A 81 1.68 -10.46 -17.39
N ALA A 82 1.12 -11.58 -17.79
CA ALA A 82 -0.15 -11.62 -18.50
C ALA A 82 -1.25 -11.89 -17.48
N PRO A 83 -2.38 -11.14 -17.49
CA PRO A 83 -3.49 -11.37 -16.57
C PRO A 83 -3.96 -12.82 -16.61
N LEU A 84 -4.14 -13.40 -15.41
CA LEU A 84 -4.69 -14.74 -15.22
C LEU A 84 -5.87 -14.66 -14.27
N ALA A 85 -6.90 -15.47 -14.51
CA ALA A 85 -7.95 -15.66 -13.50
C ALA A 85 -7.34 -16.21 -12.19
N LEU A 86 -7.88 -15.82 -11.05
CA LEU A 86 -7.39 -16.26 -9.74
C LEU A 86 -7.37 -17.78 -9.63
N ALA A 87 -8.38 -18.46 -10.18
CA ALA A 87 -8.42 -19.92 -10.25
C ALA A 87 -7.26 -20.54 -11.02
N GLN A 88 -6.70 -19.84 -12.02
CA GLN A 88 -5.57 -20.28 -12.83
C GLN A 88 -4.21 -19.87 -12.25
N ALA A 89 -4.18 -18.97 -11.27
CA ALA A 89 -2.93 -18.57 -10.64
C ALA A 89 -2.23 -19.78 -10.01
N ALA A 90 -0.96 -19.98 -10.38
CA ALA A 90 -0.16 -21.10 -9.88
C ALA A 90 0.59 -20.78 -8.58
N ARG A 91 0.23 -19.70 -7.90
CA ARG A 91 0.79 -19.25 -6.62
C ARG A 91 -0.28 -18.57 -5.76
N MET A 92 0.04 -18.29 -4.49
CA MET A 92 -0.90 -17.64 -3.57
C MET A 92 -1.09 -16.16 -3.93
N VAL A 93 -2.35 -15.76 -4.08
CA VAL A 93 -2.77 -14.37 -4.18
C VAL A 93 -3.97 -14.20 -3.25
N THR A 94 -3.86 -13.28 -2.31
CA THR A 94 -4.97 -12.88 -1.43
C THR A 94 -5.66 -11.67 -2.04
N VAL A 95 -6.98 -11.74 -2.22
CA VAL A 95 -7.78 -10.64 -2.77
C VAL A 95 -8.75 -10.16 -1.70
N LEU A 96 -8.69 -8.88 -1.36
CA LEU A 96 -9.70 -8.19 -0.57
C LEU A 96 -10.68 -7.53 -1.55
N SER A 97 -11.88 -8.05 -1.61
CA SER A 97 -12.91 -7.61 -2.55
C SER A 97 -13.53 -6.27 -2.15
N ARG A 98 -14.33 -5.69 -3.03
CA ARG A 98 -15.07 -4.47 -2.73
C ARG A 98 -16.01 -4.63 -1.55
N GLU A 99 -16.66 -5.77 -1.45
CA GLU A 99 -17.58 -6.12 -0.37
C GLU A 99 -16.83 -6.21 0.96
N ASP A 100 -15.65 -6.84 0.98
CA ASP A 100 -14.80 -6.93 2.16
C ASP A 100 -14.36 -5.54 2.63
N ILE A 101 -13.95 -4.68 1.69
CA ILE A 101 -13.53 -3.30 1.95
C ILE A 101 -14.68 -2.47 2.53
N GLN A 102 -15.89 -2.64 2.02
CA GLN A 102 -17.07 -1.87 2.49
C GLN A 102 -17.55 -2.33 3.87
N ALA A 103 -17.44 -3.61 4.17
CA ALA A 103 -17.87 -4.19 5.44
C ALA A 103 -16.86 -3.96 6.57
N ALA A 104 -15.58 -3.81 6.26
CA ALA A 104 -14.49 -3.77 7.22
C ALA A 104 -14.55 -2.56 8.16
N PRO A 105 -14.25 -2.74 9.48
CA PRO A 105 -14.10 -1.66 10.46
C PRO A 105 -12.74 -0.97 10.30
N VAL A 106 -12.58 -0.17 9.25
CA VAL A 106 -11.29 0.42 8.87
C VAL A 106 -11.43 1.87 8.42
N GLN A 107 -10.43 2.69 8.74
CA GLN A 107 -10.37 4.11 8.41
C GLN A 107 -9.38 4.39 7.28
N SER A 108 -8.49 3.48 6.99
CA SER A 108 -7.46 3.63 5.95
C SER A 108 -7.27 2.36 5.14
N ILE A 109 -6.62 2.51 3.99
CA ILE A 109 -6.19 1.38 3.15
C ILE A 109 -5.25 0.45 3.93
N ASN A 110 -4.40 1.02 4.78
CA ASN A 110 -3.42 0.27 5.56
C ASN A 110 -4.12 -0.62 6.60
N ASP A 111 -5.23 -0.17 7.18
CA ASP A 111 -5.98 -0.95 8.16
C ASP A 111 -6.64 -2.19 7.54
N LEU A 112 -7.05 -2.11 6.25
CA LEU A 112 -7.55 -3.27 5.51
C LEU A 112 -6.54 -4.42 5.47
N LEU A 113 -5.25 -4.08 5.33
CA LEU A 113 -4.17 -5.06 5.25
C LEU A 113 -3.94 -5.82 6.56
N LYS A 114 -4.42 -5.29 7.70
CA LYS A 114 -4.40 -6.02 8.98
C LYS A 114 -5.24 -7.30 8.94
N MET A 115 -6.23 -7.37 8.04
CA MET A 115 -7.09 -8.55 7.86
C MET A 115 -6.37 -9.68 7.11
N ALA A 116 -5.34 -9.39 6.29
CA ALA A 116 -4.54 -10.38 5.60
C ALA A 116 -3.53 -11.03 6.58
N VAL A 117 -3.53 -12.37 6.68
CA VAL A 117 -2.78 -13.08 7.71
C VAL A 117 -1.26 -13.02 7.50
N GLY A 118 -0.79 -13.11 6.26
CA GLY A 118 0.65 -13.01 5.90
C GLY A 118 1.22 -11.60 5.95
N VAL A 119 0.39 -10.58 6.23
CA VAL A 119 0.79 -9.17 6.23
C VAL A 119 0.95 -8.64 7.65
N ASP A 120 2.08 -8.03 7.93
CA ASP A 120 2.35 -7.28 9.16
C ASP A 120 2.15 -5.78 8.90
N VAL A 121 1.34 -5.12 9.72
CA VAL A 121 1.00 -3.71 9.60
C VAL A 121 1.34 -3.02 10.90
N ARG A 122 2.39 -2.21 10.91
CA ARG A 122 2.89 -1.49 12.08
C ARG A 122 2.57 0.00 11.95
N GLN A 123 1.75 0.52 12.84
CA GLN A 123 1.37 1.94 12.86
C GLN A 123 2.31 2.75 13.76
N ARG A 124 2.72 3.92 13.26
CA ARG A 124 3.58 4.86 13.95
C ARG A 124 2.82 5.93 14.77
N GLY A 125 1.56 5.71 15.02
CA GLY A 125 0.76 6.68 15.78
C GLY A 125 -0.73 6.54 15.51
N ALA A 126 -1.46 7.63 15.53
CA ALA A 126 -2.90 7.68 15.30
C ALA A 126 -3.29 7.15 13.92
N ILE A 127 -4.56 6.79 13.78
CA ILE A 127 -5.17 6.38 12.52
C ILE A 127 -4.88 7.43 11.42
N GLY A 128 -4.35 6.96 10.30
CA GLY A 128 -3.96 7.83 9.18
C GLY A 128 -2.51 8.31 9.20
N ALA A 129 -1.79 8.20 10.32
CA ALA A 129 -0.36 8.42 10.38
C ALA A 129 0.39 7.42 9.49
N GLN A 130 1.70 7.47 9.48
CA GLN A 130 2.52 6.59 8.67
C GLN A 130 2.44 5.15 9.17
N THR A 131 2.50 4.20 8.24
CA THR A 131 2.35 2.77 8.51
C THR A 131 3.41 1.99 7.75
N ASP A 132 4.16 1.17 8.46
CA ASP A 132 5.07 0.21 7.86
C ASP A 132 4.32 -1.08 7.58
N VAL A 133 4.37 -1.54 6.35
CA VAL A 133 3.73 -2.79 5.93
C VAL A 133 4.79 -3.74 5.43
N SER A 134 4.72 -4.99 5.86
CA SER A 134 5.61 -6.05 5.40
C SER A 134 4.85 -7.36 5.17
N ILE A 135 5.46 -8.27 4.44
CA ILE A 135 4.88 -9.58 4.10
C ILE A 135 5.86 -10.66 4.57
N ARG A 136 5.34 -11.71 5.25
CA ARG A 136 6.08 -12.93 5.59
C ARG A 136 7.44 -12.70 6.28
N GLY A 137 7.47 -11.73 7.20
CA GLY A 137 8.68 -11.43 7.98
C GLY A 137 9.74 -10.61 7.25
N GLY A 138 9.42 -10.04 6.08
CA GLY A 138 10.26 -9.04 5.45
C GLY A 138 10.13 -7.66 6.09
N THR A 139 10.72 -6.65 5.46
CA THR A 139 10.64 -5.24 5.86
C THR A 139 9.76 -4.44 4.88
N GLN A 140 9.39 -3.22 5.25
CA GLN A 140 8.66 -2.28 4.39
C GLN A 140 9.43 -1.89 3.11
N GLU A 141 10.75 -2.02 3.13
CA GLU A 141 11.63 -1.77 1.98
C GLU A 141 11.55 -2.91 0.94
N GLN A 142 11.10 -4.10 1.34
CA GLN A 142 11.18 -5.34 0.56
C GLN A 142 9.89 -5.69 -0.18
N ILE A 143 8.87 -4.82 -0.13
CA ILE A 143 7.59 -5.03 -0.83
C ILE A 143 7.38 -3.99 -1.92
N ALA A 144 6.79 -4.42 -3.03
CA ALA A 144 6.33 -3.49 -4.06
C ALA A 144 4.89 -3.06 -3.77
N ILE A 145 4.64 -1.76 -3.78
CA ILE A 145 3.30 -1.19 -3.71
C ILE A 145 2.94 -0.65 -5.08
N LEU A 146 1.79 -1.12 -5.58
CA LEU A 146 1.32 -0.75 -6.90
C LEU A 146 -0.05 -0.08 -6.82
N LEU A 147 -0.25 0.88 -7.69
CA LEU A 147 -1.54 1.49 -7.96
C LEU A 147 -1.91 1.20 -9.42
N ASN A 148 -2.95 0.39 -9.62
CA ASN A 148 -3.36 -0.10 -10.94
C ASN A 148 -2.22 -0.76 -11.74
N GLY A 149 -1.36 -1.54 -11.05
CA GLY A 149 -0.23 -2.23 -11.64
C GLY A 149 1.04 -1.38 -11.83
N ILE A 150 1.04 -0.10 -11.48
CA ILE A 150 2.20 0.79 -11.55
C ILE A 150 2.89 0.86 -10.19
N ASN A 151 4.20 0.60 -10.16
CA ASN A 151 5.03 0.67 -8.97
C ASN A 151 5.21 2.12 -8.50
N ILE A 152 4.71 2.43 -7.28
CA ILE A 152 4.74 3.75 -6.66
C ILE A 152 5.67 3.82 -5.45
N CYS A 153 6.55 2.81 -5.27
CA CYS A 153 7.53 2.80 -4.18
C CYS A 153 8.43 4.03 -4.21
N ASP A 154 8.72 4.56 -3.03
CA ASP A 154 9.62 5.68 -2.84
C ASP A 154 11.05 5.16 -2.67
N PRO A 155 12.03 5.62 -3.48
CA PRO A 155 13.42 5.19 -3.37
C PRO A 155 14.16 5.79 -2.18
N GLN A 156 13.60 6.81 -1.51
CA GLN A 156 14.18 7.38 -0.30
C GLN A 156 14.06 6.39 0.85
N THR A 157 12.83 5.90 1.10
CA THR A 157 12.52 4.99 2.20
C THR A 157 11.19 4.27 1.96
N GLY A 158 11.07 3.02 2.41
CA GLY A 158 9.82 2.25 2.36
C GLY A 158 8.71 2.80 3.26
N HIS A 159 9.06 3.64 4.23
CA HIS A 159 8.10 4.25 5.14
C HIS A 159 7.05 5.12 4.45
N ASN A 160 7.38 5.80 3.35
CA ASN A 160 6.50 6.71 2.61
C ASN A 160 5.72 6.01 1.47
N THR A 161 5.90 4.72 1.30
CA THR A 161 5.38 3.98 0.14
C THR A 161 3.85 3.92 0.14
N PHE A 162 3.21 3.79 1.32
CA PHE A 162 1.76 3.76 1.44
C PHE A 162 1.06 5.13 1.44
N ASP A 163 1.75 6.20 1.09
CA ASP A 163 1.13 7.51 0.86
C ASP A 163 0.37 7.53 -0.48
N LEU A 164 -0.74 6.76 -0.51
CA LEU A 164 -1.57 6.62 -1.70
C LEU A 164 -2.43 7.87 -1.90
N PRO A 165 -2.52 8.39 -3.14
CA PRO A 165 -3.31 9.58 -3.43
C PRO A 165 -4.82 9.32 -3.52
N CYS A 166 -5.27 8.06 -3.44
CA CYS A 166 -6.67 7.68 -3.52
C CYS A 166 -7.29 7.45 -2.13
N ASP A 167 -8.60 7.61 -2.03
CA ASP A 167 -9.39 7.29 -0.84
C ASP A 167 -9.86 5.82 -0.91
N ILE A 168 -10.22 5.25 0.24
CA ILE A 168 -10.77 3.89 0.34
C ILE A 168 -12.04 3.72 -0.51
N SER A 169 -12.79 4.81 -0.75
CA SER A 169 -13.96 4.82 -1.62
C SER A 169 -13.65 4.60 -3.10
N ASP A 170 -12.41 4.88 -3.53
CA ASP A 170 -11.96 4.68 -4.92
C ASP A 170 -11.60 3.23 -5.22
N ILE A 171 -11.35 2.41 -4.19
CA ILE A 171 -10.76 1.09 -4.36
C ILE A 171 -11.83 0.08 -4.79
N GLN A 172 -11.50 -0.71 -5.80
CA GLN A 172 -12.28 -1.86 -6.25
C GLN A 172 -11.87 -3.12 -5.52
N ARG A 173 -10.56 -3.36 -5.38
CA ARG A 173 -9.98 -4.49 -4.67
C ARG A 173 -8.52 -4.22 -4.30
N ILE A 174 -8.00 -5.00 -3.38
CA ILE A 174 -6.56 -5.06 -3.07
C ILE A 174 -6.08 -6.48 -3.31
N GLU A 175 -5.02 -6.63 -4.07
CA GLU A 175 -4.37 -7.89 -4.37
C GLU A 175 -3.05 -7.96 -3.60
N VAL A 176 -2.88 -8.98 -2.76
CA VAL A 176 -1.64 -9.25 -2.04
C VAL A 176 -1.00 -10.48 -2.68
N LEU A 177 0.11 -10.28 -3.36
CA LEU A 177 0.93 -11.34 -3.93
C LEU A 177 2.04 -11.69 -2.94
N GLU A 178 1.98 -12.86 -2.37
CA GLU A 178 2.90 -13.33 -1.36
C GLU A 178 4.10 -14.05 -1.98
N GLY A 179 5.29 -13.86 -1.38
CA GLY A 179 6.57 -14.38 -1.89
C GLY A 179 7.16 -13.55 -3.04
N PRO A 180 8.41 -13.87 -3.50
CA PRO A 180 9.15 -13.07 -4.47
C PRO A 180 8.37 -12.83 -5.75
N ALA A 181 8.26 -11.56 -6.14
CA ALA A 181 7.47 -11.14 -7.28
C ALA A 181 8.27 -10.36 -8.35
N GLY A 182 9.62 -10.43 -8.28
CA GLY A 182 10.51 -9.70 -9.20
C GLY A 182 10.27 -10.02 -10.67
N ARG A 183 9.97 -11.29 -11.01
CA ARG A 183 9.60 -11.71 -12.36
C ARG A 183 8.41 -10.92 -12.92
N VAL A 184 7.45 -10.57 -12.06
CA VAL A 184 6.23 -9.85 -12.45
C VAL A 184 6.41 -8.34 -12.34
N PHE A 185 6.96 -7.83 -11.24
CA PHE A 185 6.96 -6.41 -10.90
C PHE A 185 8.36 -5.76 -10.88
N GLY A 186 9.42 -6.50 -11.21
CA GLY A 186 10.79 -5.97 -11.23
C GLY A 186 11.39 -5.80 -9.83
N THR A 187 12.16 -4.73 -9.64
CA THR A 187 12.79 -4.40 -8.36
C THR A 187 11.77 -4.01 -7.28
N SER A 188 12.17 -4.05 -6.02
CA SER A 188 11.36 -3.74 -4.81
C SER A 188 10.33 -4.80 -4.43
N SER A 189 10.13 -5.87 -5.19
CA SER A 189 9.19 -6.95 -4.88
C SER A 189 9.92 -8.20 -4.36
N LEU A 190 10.75 -8.00 -3.31
CA LEU A 190 11.60 -9.07 -2.77
C LEU A 190 10.76 -10.16 -2.08
N VAL A 191 9.90 -9.78 -1.13
CA VAL A 191 9.07 -10.70 -0.35
C VAL A 191 7.60 -10.72 -0.76
N GLY A 192 7.20 -9.81 -1.65
CA GLY A 192 5.83 -9.75 -2.16
C GLY A 192 5.48 -8.43 -2.81
N ALA A 193 4.22 -8.30 -3.19
CA ALA A 193 3.67 -7.08 -3.76
C ALA A 193 2.21 -6.87 -3.33
N ILE A 194 1.81 -5.61 -3.20
CA ILE A 194 0.43 -5.21 -2.91
C ILE A 194 -0.03 -4.31 -4.04
N ASN A 195 -1.07 -4.72 -4.77
CA ASN A 195 -1.65 -3.95 -5.85
C ASN A 195 -3.02 -3.41 -5.44
N VAL A 196 -3.11 -2.09 -5.38
CA VAL A 196 -4.37 -1.39 -5.13
C VAL A 196 -5.02 -1.08 -6.47
N VAL A 197 -6.16 -1.72 -6.73
CA VAL A 197 -6.91 -1.56 -7.98
C VAL A 197 -8.09 -0.64 -7.73
N THR A 198 -8.16 0.46 -8.48
CA THR A 198 -9.24 1.44 -8.38
C THR A 198 -10.42 1.08 -9.29
N LYS A 199 -11.59 1.65 -9.01
CA LYS A 199 -12.80 1.45 -9.80
C LYS A 199 -12.65 2.11 -11.17
N SER A 200 -12.87 1.38 -12.23
CA SER A 200 -12.72 1.88 -13.60
C SER A 200 -13.96 2.55 -14.17
N ARG A 201 -15.16 2.04 -13.88
CA ARG A 201 -16.42 2.50 -14.49
C ARG A 201 -17.55 2.36 -13.50
N HIS A 202 -18.07 3.43 -12.97
CA HIS A 202 -19.37 3.47 -12.31
C HIS A 202 -19.82 4.92 -12.24
N THR A 203 -20.84 5.26 -12.99
CA THR A 203 -21.56 6.52 -12.83
C THR A 203 -22.19 6.55 -11.43
N GLY A 204 -22.06 7.67 -10.75
CA GLY A 204 -22.63 7.86 -9.43
C GLY A 204 -21.85 8.86 -8.60
N GLN A 205 -22.52 9.33 -7.58
CA GLN A 205 -21.95 10.25 -6.61
C GLN A 205 -21.99 9.61 -5.22
N SER A 206 -21.01 9.90 -4.41
CA SER A 206 -21.03 9.47 -3.02
C SER A 206 -20.40 10.51 -2.10
N LEU A 207 -20.98 10.65 -0.93
CA LEU A 207 -20.45 11.48 0.16
C LEU A 207 -20.35 10.59 1.41
N ARG A 208 -19.21 10.63 2.08
CA ARG A 208 -18.96 9.96 3.35
C ARG A 208 -18.54 10.99 4.40
N MET A 209 -19.10 10.89 5.59
CA MET A 209 -18.71 11.70 6.75
C MET A 209 -18.63 10.81 7.98
N GLU A 210 -17.55 10.93 8.72
CA GLU A 210 -17.27 10.15 9.95
C GLU A 210 -16.76 11.07 11.04
N GLY A 211 -17.13 10.76 12.28
CA GLY A 211 -16.63 11.45 13.46
C GLY A 211 -16.53 10.50 14.64
N GLY A 212 -15.61 10.74 15.55
CA GLY A 212 -15.41 9.82 16.66
C GLY A 212 -14.41 10.28 17.72
N SER A 213 -13.91 9.31 18.47
CA SER A 213 -12.94 9.48 19.54
C SER A 213 -11.72 10.29 19.10
N PHE A 214 -11.08 10.98 20.03
CA PHE A 214 -9.82 11.73 19.82
C PHE A 214 -9.94 12.83 18.75
N GLY A 215 -11.08 13.50 18.63
CA GLY A 215 -11.30 14.56 17.64
C GLY A 215 -11.25 14.07 16.19
N TYR A 216 -11.47 12.76 15.97
CA TYR A 216 -11.49 12.18 14.63
C TYR A 216 -12.62 12.76 13.79
N LEU A 217 -12.28 13.21 12.60
CA LEU A 217 -13.19 13.67 11.57
C LEU A 217 -12.65 13.23 10.22
N SER A 218 -13.45 12.54 9.43
CA SER A 218 -13.14 12.20 8.05
C SER A 218 -14.31 12.56 7.15
N THR A 219 -13.99 13.13 5.98
CA THR A 219 -14.98 13.39 4.93
C THR A 219 -14.38 13.01 3.58
N ALA A 220 -15.18 12.38 2.74
CA ALA A 220 -14.78 12.00 1.39
C ALA A 220 -15.96 12.17 0.42
N GLY A 221 -15.72 12.84 -0.69
CA GLY A 221 -16.65 12.98 -1.81
C GLY A 221 -16.08 12.33 -3.06
N ARG A 222 -16.92 11.63 -3.82
CA ARG A 222 -16.57 11.06 -5.12
C ARG A 222 -17.68 11.32 -6.12
N ILE A 223 -17.31 11.81 -7.29
CA ILE A 223 -18.20 11.97 -8.45
C ILE A 223 -17.62 11.15 -9.59
N ALA A 224 -18.46 10.35 -10.22
CA ALA A 224 -18.11 9.60 -11.43
C ALA A 224 -19.18 9.83 -12.51
N ILE A 225 -18.73 10.21 -13.69
CA ILE A 225 -19.56 10.46 -14.87
C ILE A 225 -18.88 9.73 -16.03
N ASP A 226 -19.61 8.85 -16.67
CA ASP A 226 -19.09 8.00 -17.75
C ASP A 226 -17.80 7.26 -17.34
N ASP A 227 -16.73 7.48 -18.06
CA ASP A 227 -15.42 6.88 -17.82
C ASP A 227 -14.49 7.75 -16.96
N HIS A 228 -15.00 8.81 -16.30
CA HIS A 228 -14.23 9.74 -15.48
C HIS A 228 -14.67 9.71 -14.03
N SER A 229 -13.75 9.83 -13.11
CA SER A 229 -14.07 10.04 -11.70
C SER A 229 -13.08 10.93 -10.99
N LEU A 230 -13.60 11.73 -10.06
CA LEU A 230 -12.84 12.59 -9.16
C LEU A 230 -13.26 12.27 -7.73
N SER A 231 -12.30 12.04 -6.86
CA SER A 231 -12.51 11.94 -5.42
C SER A 231 -11.66 12.95 -4.67
N VAL A 232 -12.17 13.42 -3.55
CA VAL A 232 -11.49 14.32 -2.62
C VAL A 232 -11.79 13.84 -1.21
N SER A 233 -10.78 13.75 -0.36
CA SER A 233 -10.96 13.39 1.04
C SER A 233 -10.08 14.21 1.96
N TYR A 234 -10.57 14.42 3.18
CA TYR A 234 -9.88 15.05 4.27
C TYR A 234 -10.11 14.24 5.55
N THR A 235 -9.04 13.99 6.31
CA THR A 235 -9.10 13.28 7.58
C THR A 235 -8.25 14.00 8.61
N ARG A 236 -8.75 14.13 9.85
CA ARG A 236 -7.98 14.67 10.99
C ARG A 236 -8.24 13.86 12.25
N SER A 237 -7.31 13.93 13.19
CA SER A 237 -7.47 13.48 14.57
C SER A 237 -6.56 14.33 15.47
N ASP A 238 -7.00 14.60 16.69
CA ASP A 238 -6.18 15.28 17.68
C ASP A 238 -5.14 14.33 18.32
N GLY A 239 -5.31 13.01 18.11
CA GLY A 239 -4.44 11.99 18.67
C GLY A 239 -4.74 11.69 20.15
N TYR A 240 -4.02 10.71 20.67
CA TYR A 240 -4.25 10.17 22.03
C TYR A 240 -2.99 10.15 22.91
N SER A 241 -1.81 10.26 22.30
CA SER A 241 -0.52 10.21 23.01
C SER A 241 0.02 11.61 23.27
N ARG A 242 0.58 11.82 24.47
CA ARG A 242 1.15 13.09 24.89
C ARG A 242 2.66 12.97 25.06
N SER A 243 3.37 14.06 24.73
CA SER A 243 4.77 14.23 25.08
C SER A 243 4.94 14.44 26.59
N LYS A 244 6.16 14.35 27.11
CA LYS A 244 6.50 14.67 28.50
C LYS A 244 6.15 16.11 28.89
N ALA A 245 6.14 17.01 27.89
CA ALA A 245 5.68 18.40 28.08
C ALA A 245 4.15 18.55 28.17
N GLY A 246 3.39 17.45 27.98
CA GLY A 246 1.94 17.43 28.06
C GLY A 246 1.22 17.74 26.74
N ASN A 247 1.94 18.07 25.66
CA ASN A 247 1.37 18.35 24.36
C ASN A 247 0.95 17.05 23.65
N LEU A 248 -0.20 17.05 22.96
CA LEU A 248 -0.56 15.96 22.07
C LEU A 248 0.44 15.91 20.90
N ASN A 249 1.04 14.76 20.68
CA ASN A 249 2.00 14.53 19.59
C ASN A 249 1.76 13.18 18.89
N SER A 250 0.51 12.84 18.69
CA SER A 250 0.02 11.78 17.80
C SER A 250 -1.16 12.28 16.97
N ASP A 251 -1.22 13.60 16.80
CA ASP A 251 -2.19 14.25 15.92
C ASP A 251 -1.93 13.91 14.46
N TYR A 252 -2.98 13.96 13.66
CA TYR A 252 -2.93 13.70 12.25
C TYR A 252 -3.85 14.66 11.49
N ASN A 253 -3.39 15.11 10.34
CA ASN A 253 -4.23 15.73 9.32
C ASN A 253 -3.76 15.30 7.93
N GLY A 254 -4.69 15.00 7.05
CA GLY A 254 -4.38 14.54 5.70
C GLY A 254 -5.42 14.95 4.69
N PHE A 255 -4.96 15.28 3.50
CA PHE A 255 -5.79 15.62 2.35
C PHE A 255 -5.38 14.74 1.17
N LYS A 256 -6.36 14.26 0.41
CA LYS A 256 -6.16 13.51 -0.83
C LYS A 256 -7.11 14.01 -1.90
N ALA A 257 -6.63 14.02 -3.14
CA ALA A 257 -7.48 14.18 -4.31
C ALA A 257 -6.97 13.23 -5.40
N PHE A 258 -7.89 12.53 -6.05
CA PHE A 258 -7.57 11.54 -7.06
C PHE A 258 -8.54 11.64 -8.23
N TYR A 259 -7.98 11.78 -9.43
CA TYR A 259 -8.72 11.82 -10.69
C TYR A 259 -8.27 10.66 -11.57
N GLN A 260 -9.21 9.99 -12.17
CA GLN A 260 -8.96 8.97 -13.19
C GLN A 260 -9.96 9.06 -14.33
N GLY A 261 -9.52 8.61 -15.49
CA GLY A 261 -10.36 8.55 -16.66
C GLY A 261 -9.87 7.52 -17.67
N SER A 262 -10.73 7.19 -18.63
CA SER A 262 -10.38 6.34 -19.77
C SER A 262 -11.08 6.80 -21.03
N TYR A 263 -10.49 6.44 -22.17
CA TYR A 263 -11.07 6.69 -23.48
C TYR A 263 -10.87 5.49 -24.39
N SER A 264 -11.96 4.98 -24.95
CA SER A 264 -11.92 3.89 -25.94
C SER A 264 -11.72 4.46 -27.33
N LEU A 265 -10.69 4.00 -28.02
CA LEU A 265 -10.40 4.34 -29.43
C LEU A 265 -10.93 3.27 -30.40
N THR A 266 -11.70 2.28 -29.89
CA THR A 266 -12.22 1.18 -30.68
C THR A 266 -13.35 1.66 -31.59
N THR A 267 -13.24 1.41 -32.90
CA THR A 267 -14.32 1.59 -33.86
C THR A 267 -15.07 0.27 -34.06
N HIS A 268 -16.39 0.34 -34.37
CA HIS A 268 -17.27 -0.83 -34.47
C HIS A 268 -16.79 -1.91 -35.47
N ASP A 269 -16.03 -1.53 -36.48
CA ASP A 269 -15.61 -2.44 -37.57
C ASP A 269 -14.12 -2.87 -37.46
N SER A 270 -13.42 -2.51 -36.40
CA SER A 270 -12.01 -2.83 -36.25
C SER A 270 -11.80 -4.06 -35.37
N PRO A 271 -10.97 -5.04 -35.80
CA PRO A 271 -10.54 -6.13 -34.94
C PRO A 271 -9.58 -5.63 -33.81
N LEU A 272 -9.17 -4.36 -33.88
CA LEU A 272 -8.31 -3.71 -32.92
C LEU A 272 -9.15 -3.06 -31.82
N THR A 273 -9.05 -3.54 -30.59
CA THR A 273 -9.55 -2.82 -29.42
C THR A 273 -8.42 -2.00 -28.81
N SER A 274 -8.70 -0.73 -28.56
CA SER A 274 -7.71 0.21 -28.05
C SER A 274 -8.34 1.12 -26.99
N MET A 275 -7.71 1.18 -25.83
CA MET A 275 -8.16 2.04 -24.72
C MET A 275 -6.94 2.76 -24.13
N ILE A 276 -7.09 4.02 -23.84
CA ILE A 276 -6.15 4.81 -23.06
C ILE A 276 -6.81 5.10 -21.72
N SER A 277 -6.09 4.91 -20.63
CA SER A 277 -6.51 5.28 -19.28
C SER A 277 -5.45 6.13 -18.60
N TRP A 278 -5.87 7.01 -17.72
CA TRP A 278 -4.98 7.87 -16.96
C TRP A 278 -5.47 8.03 -15.53
N HIS A 279 -4.52 8.31 -14.66
CA HIS A 279 -4.78 8.63 -13.27
C HIS A 279 -3.77 9.65 -12.77
N ALA A 280 -4.25 10.58 -11.99
CA ALA A 280 -3.44 11.59 -11.33
C ALA A 280 -3.97 11.85 -9.92
N GLY A 281 -3.08 12.15 -9.00
CA GLY A 281 -3.51 12.42 -7.64
C GLY A 281 -2.46 13.14 -6.81
N ILE A 282 -2.95 13.68 -5.70
CA ILE A 282 -2.15 14.33 -4.68
C ILE A 282 -2.56 13.80 -3.32
N THR A 283 -1.58 13.53 -2.47
CA THR A 283 -1.78 13.33 -1.04
C THR A 283 -0.83 14.23 -0.27
N THR A 284 -1.31 14.81 0.81
CA THR A 284 -0.48 15.52 1.78
C THR A 284 -0.96 15.19 3.16
N LYS A 285 -0.03 14.97 4.08
CA LYS A 285 -0.33 14.71 5.49
C LYS A 285 0.72 15.32 6.40
N GLY A 286 0.30 15.63 7.63
CA GLY A 286 1.17 15.99 8.73
C GLY A 286 0.75 15.23 9.97
N PHE A 287 1.71 14.72 10.73
CA PHE A 287 1.42 13.94 11.93
C PHE A 287 2.51 14.02 12.98
N GLY A 288 2.10 13.98 14.25
CA GLY A 288 3.00 13.79 15.36
C GLY A 288 3.44 12.32 15.41
N SER A 289 4.75 12.07 15.38
CA SER A 289 5.33 10.73 15.40
C SER A 289 5.85 10.31 16.78
N ASN A 290 5.54 11.09 17.79
CA ASN A 290 5.90 10.82 19.21
C ASN A 290 7.39 10.46 19.34
N THR A 291 7.73 9.24 19.79
CA THR A 291 9.09 8.74 20.03
C THR A 291 9.58 7.79 18.93
N PHE A 292 9.00 7.83 17.74
CA PHE A 292 9.23 6.81 16.72
C PHE A 292 10.71 6.61 16.35
N TYR A 293 11.40 7.68 15.94
CA TYR A 293 12.81 7.59 15.53
C TYR A 293 13.81 7.65 16.70
N SER A 294 13.37 8.09 17.88
CA SER A 294 14.23 8.16 19.05
C SER A 294 13.40 8.16 20.32
N ALA A 295 13.66 7.22 21.21
CA ALA A 295 13.03 7.15 22.54
C ALA A 295 13.29 8.39 23.42
N LYS A 296 14.37 9.13 23.14
CA LYS A 296 14.77 10.33 23.90
C LYS A 296 13.92 11.55 23.58
N TYR A 297 13.43 11.67 22.34
CA TYR A 297 12.69 12.82 21.85
C TYR A 297 11.23 12.41 21.54
N ASP A 298 10.28 13.00 22.21
CA ASP A 298 8.85 12.66 22.12
C ASP A 298 7.99 13.77 21.49
N GLU A 299 8.63 14.75 20.85
CA GLU A 299 8.00 15.83 20.11
C GLU A 299 8.33 15.76 18.59
N GLN A 300 8.51 14.55 18.07
CA GLN A 300 8.82 14.36 16.64
C GLN A 300 7.59 14.62 15.78
N TYR A 301 7.81 15.24 14.63
CA TYR A 301 6.74 15.56 13.68
C TYR A 301 7.21 15.29 12.25
N GLU A 302 6.30 14.83 11.40
CA GLU A 302 6.61 14.55 10.01
C GLU A 302 5.51 15.11 9.11
N LYS A 303 5.92 15.65 7.96
CA LYS A 303 5.03 16.14 6.93
C LYS A 303 5.45 15.58 5.58
N THR A 304 4.56 14.84 4.94
CA THR A 304 4.78 14.26 3.62
C THR A 304 3.78 14.80 2.60
N SER A 305 4.20 14.83 1.34
CA SER A 305 3.32 15.14 0.21
C SER A 305 3.76 14.33 -1.00
N LYS A 306 2.81 13.76 -1.74
CA LYS A 306 3.08 13.00 -2.97
C LYS A 306 2.18 13.48 -4.10
N LEU A 307 2.79 13.71 -5.25
CA LEU A 307 2.13 13.95 -6.53
C LEU A 307 2.35 12.71 -7.40
N TYR A 308 1.32 12.27 -8.08
CA TYR A 308 1.36 11.09 -8.92
C TYR A 308 0.59 11.31 -10.21
N ALA A 309 1.14 10.85 -11.32
CA ALA A 309 0.46 10.84 -12.62
C ALA A 309 0.90 9.61 -13.43
N ALA A 310 -0.05 8.98 -14.12
CA ALA A 310 0.20 7.86 -15.00
C ALA A 310 -0.73 7.87 -16.21
N LEU A 311 -0.21 7.39 -17.34
CA LEU A 311 -0.93 7.13 -18.57
C LEU A 311 -0.66 5.67 -18.97
N GLN A 312 -1.72 4.91 -19.24
CA GLN A 312 -1.64 3.50 -19.63
C GLN A 312 -2.42 3.28 -20.93
N GLY A 313 -1.83 2.51 -21.83
CA GLY A 313 -2.49 2.01 -23.04
C GLY A 313 -2.90 0.54 -22.85
N ASN A 314 -3.96 0.13 -23.50
CA ASN A 314 -4.34 -1.27 -23.65
C ASN A 314 -4.80 -1.47 -25.10
N VAL A 315 -3.96 -2.10 -25.91
CA VAL A 315 -4.20 -2.37 -27.32
C VAL A 315 -4.26 -3.88 -27.52
N SER A 316 -5.32 -4.38 -28.12
CA SER A 316 -5.54 -5.82 -28.34
C SER A 316 -5.96 -6.11 -29.76
N THR A 317 -5.35 -7.15 -30.38
CA THR A 317 -5.66 -7.66 -31.72
C THR A 317 -5.97 -9.15 -31.64
N GLY A 318 -7.02 -9.54 -30.91
CA GLY A 318 -7.38 -10.95 -30.74
C GLY A 318 -6.34 -11.81 -30.02
N HIS A 319 -5.14 -11.96 -30.57
CA HIS A 319 -4.06 -12.78 -30.01
C HIS A 319 -2.97 -11.98 -29.31
N LEU A 320 -2.67 -10.75 -29.76
CA LEU A 320 -1.63 -9.90 -29.24
C LEU A 320 -2.23 -8.79 -28.37
N HIS A 321 -1.70 -8.63 -27.18
CA HIS A 321 -2.04 -7.56 -26.25
C HIS A 321 -0.80 -6.75 -25.96
N PHE A 322 -0.90 -5.42 -26.08
CA PHE A 322 0.16 -4.48 -25.76
C PHE A 322 -0.31 -3.48 -24.74
N LYS A 323 0.39 -3.40 -23.61
CA LYS A 323 0.04 -2.57 -22.44
C LYS A 323 1.20 -1.64 -22.08
N PRO A 324 1.42 -0.55 -22.83
CA PRO A 324 2.42 0.46 -22.48
C PRO A 324 1.92 1.31 -21.33
N ALA A 325 2.86 1.77 -20.49
CA ALA A 325 2.56 2.76 -19.47
C ALA A 325 3.74 3.73 -19.31
N ILE A 326 3.41 4.97 -18.96
CA ILE A 326 4.34 6.00 -18.53
C ILE A 326 3.82 6.59 -17.24
N TYR A 327 4.71 6.82 -16.28
CA TYR A 327 4.32 7.36 -14.98
C TYR A 327 5.39 8.27 -14.40
N TRP A 328 4.94 9.14 -13.52
CA TRP A 328 5.77 10.01 -12.73
C TRP A 328 5.19 10.16 -11.33
N ASN A 329 6.07 10.09 -10.33
CA ASN A 329 5.74 10.43 -8.95
C ASN A 329 6.78 11.36 -8.35
N ARG A 330 6.34 12.34 -7.56
CA ARG A 330 7.17 13.22 -6.77
C ARG A 330 6.72 13.16 -5.32
N SER A 331 7.66 12.86 -4.44
CA SER A 331 7.43 12.89 -3.00
C SER A 331 8.25 14.01 -2.35
N TYR A 332 7.66 14.63 -1.35
CA TYR A 332 8.32 15.54 -0.42
C TYR A 332 8.18 14.97 0.97
N ASP A 333 9.28 14.99 1.71
CA ASP A 333 9.35 14.55 3.09
C ASP A 333 10.10 15.60 3.92
N ARG A 334 9.47 16.01 5.04
CA ARG A 334 10.07 16.88 6.02
C ARG A 334 9.90 16.26 7.40
N PHE A 335 11.02 15.87 8.01
CA PHE A 335 11.07 15.36 9.37
C PHE A 335 11.65 16.39 10.34
N GLU A 336 11.00 16.56 11.48
CA GLU A 336 11.35 17.44 12.57
C GLU A 336 11.58 16.61 13.84
N LEU A 337 12.81 16.54 14.34
CA LEU A 337 13.12 15.84 15.58
C LEU A 337 12.51 16.56 16.80
N ILE A 338 12.47 17.88 16.74
CA ILE A 338 11.77 18.75 17.69
C ILE A 338 10.80 19.60 16.88
N ARG A 339 9.51 19.35 17.08
CA ARG A 339 8.43 19.95 16.30
C ARG A 339 8.48 21.47 16.33
N GLY A 340 8.58 22.09 15.15
CA GLY A 340 8.52 23.54 14.97
C GLY A 340 9.78 24.30 15.43
N ASP A 341 10.84 23.62 15.85
CA ASP A 341 12.04 24.27 16.36
C ASP A 341 13.32 23.83 15.62
N GLU A 342 13.49 24.39 14.42
CA GLU A 342 14.66 24.16 13.58
C GLU A 342 15.95 24.72 14.17
N SER A 343 15.86 25.67 15.12
CA SER A 343 17.04 26.28 15.74
C SER A 343 17.78 25.32 16.69
N LYS A 344 17.07 24.36 17.27
CA LYS A 344 17.66 23.32 18.13
C LYS A 344 18.23 22.17 17.31
N VAL A 345 17.47 21.69 16.32
CA VAL A 345 17.87 20.59 15.43
C VAL A 345 17.39 20.91 14.02
N PRO A 346 18.28 20.97 13.01
CA PRO A 346 17.89 21.17 11.63
C PRO A 346 16.86 20.14 11.16
N PHE A 347 15.87 20.57 10.41
CA PHE A 347 14.89 19.67 9.81
C PHE A 347 15.53 18.87 8.66
N ASN A 348 15.09 17.64 8.49
CA ASN A 348 15.43 16.85 7.32
C ASN A 348 14.45 17.19 6.19
N HIS A 349 14.98 17.54 5.03
CA HIS A 349 14.20 17.85 3.84
C HIS A 349 14.62 16.93 2.69
N HIS A 350 13.65 16.21 2.12
CA HIS A 350 13.88 15.31 0.99
C HIS A 350 12.84 15.57 -0.10
N ARG A 351 13.26 15.48 -1.35
CA ARG A 351 12.38 15.42 -2.51
C ARG A 351 12.86 14.31 -3.44
N THR A 352 12.00 13.36 -3.71
CA THR A 352 12.25 12.32 -4.71
C THR A 352 11.40 12.57 -5.95
N ASP A 353 11.96 12.25 -7.11
CA ASP A 353 11.29 12.18 -8.40
C ASP A 353 11.52 10.79 -8.99
N VAL A 354 10.45 10.11 -9.33
CA VAL A 354 10.51 8.82 -10.01
C VAL A 354 9.78 8.92 -11.34
N PHE A 355 10.48 8.63 -12.42
CA PHE A 355 9.92 8.52 -13.75
C PHE A 355 10.07 7.11 -14.27
N GLY A 356 9.02 6.54 -14.89
CA GLY A 356 9.10 5.21 -15.44
C GLY A 356 8.33 5.03 -16.73
N ILE A 357 8.82 4.08 -17.54
CA ILE A 357 8.20 3.60 -18.76
C ILE A 357 8.12 2.08 -18.67
N ASN A 358 6.92 1.53 -18.81
CA ASN A 358 6.68 0.10 -18.89
C ASN A 358 6.14 -0.25 -20.27
N LEU A 359 6.79 -1.19 -20.92
CA LEU A 359 6.34 -1.78 -22.19
C LEU A 359 6.05 -3.25 -21.90
N ASN A 360 4.79 -3.61 -21.77
CA ASN A 360 4.36 -4.96 -21.49
C ASN A 360 3.50 -5.48 -22.64
N SER A 361 3.79 -6.67 -23.13
CA SER A 361 3.01 -7.33 -24.17
C SER A 361 2.84 -8.80 -23.84
N TYR A 362 1.73 -9.39 -24.26
CA TYR A 362 1.54 -10.82 -24.22
C TYR A 362 0.75 -11.29 -25.43
N PHE A 363 0.97 -12.52 -25.81
CA PHE A 363 0.25 -13.16 -26.91
C PHE A 363 -0.13 -14.60 -26.58
N ASN A 364 -1.31 -14.98 -27.07
CA ASN A 364 -1.84 -16.33 -26.97
C ASN A 364 -1.52 -17.12 -28.24
N TRP A 365 -1.00 -18.34 -28.06
CA TRP A 365 -0.68 -19.23 -29.14
C TRP A 365 -0.87 -20.70 -28.71
N VAL A 366 -0.62 -21.66 -29.61
CA VAL A 366 -0.92 -23.08 -29.37
C VAL A 366 -0.21 -23.67 -28.15
N ALA A 367 0.97 -23.16 -27.78
CA ALA A 367 1.72 -23.66 -26.62
C ALA A 367 1.35 -22.91 -25.30
N GLY A 368 0.45 -21.92 -25.35
CA GLY A 368 0.03 -21.18 -24.16
C GLY A 368 0.07 -19.65 -24.34
N ARG A 369 0.45 -18.95 -23.30
CA ARG A 369 0.51 -17.48 -23.27
C ARG A 369 1.93 -17.02 -22.91
N THR A 370 2.56 -16.27 -23.82
CA THR A 370 3.90 -15.71 -23.62
C THR A 370 3.80 -14.21 -23.36
N ALA A 371 4.45 -13.73 -22.32
CA ALA A 371 4.56 -12.31 -22.01
C ALA A 371 6.02 -11.84 -22.12
N LEU A 372 6.19 -10.66 -22.70
CA LEU A 372 7.45 -9.94 -22.83
C LEU A 372 7.27 -8.55 -22.20
N GLY A 373 8.23 -8.11 -21.42
CA GLY A 373 8.20 -6.80 -20.79
C GLY A 373 9.56 -6.12 -20.82
N ALA A 374 9.54 -4.80 -20.92
CA ALA A 374 10.70 -3.96 -20.68
C ALA A 374 10.26 -2.81 -19.77
N GLU A 375 11.07 -2.51 -18.75
CA GLU A 375 10.83 -1.41 -17.82
C GLU A 375 12.09 -0.58 -17.69
N PHE A 376 11.92 0.73 -17.84
CA PHE A 376 12.89 1.74 -17.44
C PHE A 376 12.33 2.55 -16.28
N ARG A 377 13.08 2.65 -15.19
CA ARG A 377 12.72 3.44 -14.00
C ARG A 377 13.92 4.28 -13.59
N ASN A 378 13.77 5.60 -13.63
CA ASN A 378 14.75 6.55 -13.11
C ASN A 378 14.28 7.06 -11.75
N GLU A 379 15.20 7.11 -10.81
CA GLU A 379 15.00 7.53 -9.42
C GLU A 379 15.98 8.65 -9.11
N ASP A 380 15.44 9.81 -8.77
CA ASP A 380 16.19 11.02 -8.44
C ASP A 380 15.85 11.49 -7.03
N ILE A 381 16.84 11.94 -6.27
CA ILE A 381 16.65 12.58 -4.97
C ILE A 381 17.47 13.86 -4.89
N VAL A 382 16.88 14.91 -4.32
CA VAL A 382 17.58 16.06 -3.75
C VAL A 382 17.22 16.19 -2.29
N SER A 383 18.20 16.44 -1.44
CA SER A 383 18.09 16.26 0.00
C SER A 383 18.94 17.24 0.78
N GLY A 384 18.56 17.48 2.04
CA GLY A 384 19.39 18.19 3.01
C GLY A 384 20.61 17.37 3.47
N ASN A 385 20.55 16.02 3.41
CA ASN A 385 21.55 15.13 3.98
C ASN A 385 21.70 13.74 3.32
N LEU A 386 20.99 13.45 2.23
CA LEU A 386 21.08 12.18 1.49
C LEU A 386 21.67 12.38 0.11
N GLY A 387 22.67 11.59 -0.26
CA GLY A 387 23.32 11.62 -1.56
C GLY A 387 24.71 12.22 -1.55
N GLU A 388 25.24 12.53 -2.73
CA GLU A 388 26.51 13.21 -2.92
C GLU A 388 26.28 14.73 -2.98
N PRO A 389 27.28 15.57 -2.65
CA PRO A 389 27.12 17.03 -2.68
C PRO A 389 26.69 17.55 -4.04
N LEU A 390 25.67 18.41 -4.08
CA LEU A 390 25.23 19.06 -5.31
C LEU A 390 26.24 20.13 -5.75
N ASN A 391 26.47 20.22 -7.06
CA ASN A 391 27.29 21.30 -7.64
C ASN A 391 26.67 22.69 -7.43
N SER A 392 25.35 22.76 -7.31
CA SER A 392 24.58 24.01 -7.09
C SER A 392 23.49 23.75 -6.04
N PRO A 393 23.83 23.81 -4.74
CA PRO A 393 22.83 23.71 -3.68
C PRO A 393 21.74 24.78 -3.81
N HIS A 394 20.47 24.43 -3.51
CA HIS A 394 19.35 25.36 -3.62
C HIS A 394 18.29 25.08 -2.54
N GLY A 395 17.86 26.14 -1.85
CA GLY A 395 16.95 26.01 -0.70
C GLY A 395 17.54 25.13 0.38
N ASP A 396 16.76 24.16 0.85
CA ASP A 396 17.16 23.21 1.90
C ASP A 396 17.95 22.00 1.34
N TYR A 397 18.14 21.94 0.01
CA TYR A 397 18.76 20.80 -0.65
C TYR A 397 20.26 21.07 -0.93
N LYS A 398 21.11 20.22 -0.35
CA LYS A 398 22.57 20.28 -0.44
C LYS A 398 23.19 19.09 -1.15
N TYR A 399 22.46 17.96 -1.17
CA TYR A 399 22.89 16.67 -1.67
C TYR A 399 21.89 16.13 -2.68
N GLY A 400 22.31 15.16 -3.49
CA GLY A 400 21.44 14.47 -4.42
C GLY A 400 22.06 13.20 -4.97
N LEU A 401 21.21 12.34 -5.53
CA LEU A 401 21.61 11.12 -6.22
C LEU A 401 20.60 10.80 -7.31
N ASN A 402 21.10 10.30 -8.44
CA ASN A 402 20.28 9.79 -9.53
C ASN A 402 20.71 8.36 -9.87
N ARG A 403 19.73 7.45 -10.05
CA ARG A 403 20.00 6.10 -10.54
C ARG A 403 18.88 5.63 -11.46
N SER A 404 19.21 4.71 -12.35
CA SER A 404 18.26 4.11 -13.27
C SER A 404 18.28 2.59 -13.17
N ASN A 405 17.09 2.01 -13.19
CA ASN A 405 16.87 0.57 -13.33
C ASN A 405 16.37 0.27 -14.74
N LEU A 406 16.94 -0.74 -15.37
CA LEU A 406 16.49 -1.31 -16.62
C LEU A 406 16.19 -2.79 -16.41
N SER A 407 14.95 -3.20 -16.70
CA SER A 407 14.50 -4.58 -16.51
C SER A 407 13.90 -5.13 -17.80
N PHE A 408 14.24 -6.38 -18.12
CA PHE A 408 13.62 -7.15 -19.20
C PHE A 408 12.97 -8.39 -18.61
N HIS A 409 11.73 -8.64 -18.99
CA HIS A 409 10.92 -9.73 -18.45
C HIS A 409 10.54 -10.69 -19.58
N LEU A 410 10.63 -11.98 -19.30
CA LEU A 410 10.08 -13.05 -20.12
C LEU A 410 9.29 -13.98 -19.21
N GLU A 411 8.06 -14.28 -19.58
CA GLU A 411 7.22 -15.25 -18.90
C GLU A 411 6.44 -16.06 -19.91
N HIS A 412 6.36 -17.38 -19.68
CA HIS A 412 5.51 -18.27 -20.47
C HIS A 412 4.58 -19.05 -19.56
N ASN A 413 3.29 -19.04 -19.87
CA ASN A 413 2.22 -19.70 -19.15
C ASN A 413 1.61 -20.80 -19.98
N ILE A 414 1.72 -22.05 -19.53
CA ILE A 414 1.03 -23.22 -20.10
C ILE A 414 -0.26 -23.40 -19.28
N LEU A 415 -1.40 -23.24 -19.93
CA LEU A 415 -2.73 -23.27 -19.32
C LEU A 415 -3.50 -24.48 -19.84
N LEU A 416 -3.45 -25.60 -19.12
CA LEU A 416 -4.21 -26.78 -19.42
C LEU A 416 -5.43 -26.88 -18.47
N LYS A 417 -6.40 -27.72 -18.80
CA LYS A 417 -7.65 -27.87 -18.03
C LYS A 417 -7.43 -28.11 -16.54
N ARG A 418 -6.40 -28.89 -16.18
CA ARG A 418 -6.08 -29.26 -14.78
C ARG A 418 -4.69 -28.83 -14.33
N PHE A 419 -3.85 -28.37 -15.21
CA PHE A 419 -2.45 -28.03 -14.94
C PHE A 419 -2.12 -26.64 -15.45
N THR A 420 -1.51 -25.84 -14.60
CA THR A 420 -0.95 -24.54 -14.96
C THR A 420 0.54 -24.54 -14.63
N LEU A 421 1.37 -24.14 -15.58
CA LEU A 421 2.78 -23.89 -15.39
C LEU A 421 3.09 -22.48 -15.86
N SER A 422 3.71 -21.67 -14.99
CA SER A 422 4.21 -20.33 -15.30
C SER A 422 5.71 -20.33 -15.05
N ALA A 423 6.51 -20.10 -16.08
CA ALA A 423 7.97 -20.06 -15.97
C ALA A 423 8.52 -18.81 -16.66
N GLY A 424 9.58 -18.25 -16.13
CA GLY A 424 10.19 -17.08 -16.71
C GLY A 424 11.33 -16.50 -15.87
N PHE A 425 11.79 -15.33 -16.25
CA PHE A 425 12.83 -14.60 -15.53
C PHE A 425 12.68 -13.10 -15.73
N VAL A 426 13.34 -12.34 -14.87
CA VAL A 426 13.65 -10.94 -15.07
C VAL A 426 15.17 -10.76 -15.14
N ALA A 427 15.64 -9.98 -16.13
CA ALA A 427 17.02 -9.51 -16.24
C ALA A 427 17.06 -8.05 -15.79
N ILE A 428 17.84 -7.73 -14.77
CA ILE A 428 17.88 -6.40 -14.16
C ILE A 428 19.29 -5.83 -14.20
N LYS A 429 19.38 -4.54 -14.54
CA LYS A 429 20.60 -3.73 -14.47
C LYS A 429 20.30 -2.41 -13.75
N ASN A 430 21.21 -2.01 -12.88
CA ASN A 430 21.15 -0.71 -12.20
C ASN A 430 22.41 0.10 -12.50
N THR A 431 22.28 1.42 -12.65
CA THR A 431 23.41 2.32 -12.97
C THR A 431 24.21 2.76 -11.74
N TRP A 432 23.61 2.66 -10.53
CA TRP A 432 24.22 3.20 -9.33
C TRP A 432 25.57 2.57 -8.97
N ASN A 433 25.70 1.24 -9.03
CA ASN A 433 26.91 0.53 -8.63
C ASN A 433 27.61 -0.20 -9.78
N GLY A 434 27.26 0.14 -11.03
CA GLY A 434 27.79 -0.55 -12.21
C GLY A 434 27.37 -2.03 -12.32
N MET A 435 26.29 -2.43 -11.64
CA MET A 435 25.78 -3.79 -11.62
C MET A 435 25.51 -4.28 -13.06
N PRO A 436 26.08 -5.43 -13.48
CA PRO A 436 25.78 -6.01 -14.78
C PRO A 436 24.34 -6.53 -14.80
N PHE A 437 23.83 -6.90 -15.98
CA PHE A 437 22.56 -7.62 -16.06
C PHE A 437 22.63 -8.91 -15.26
N THR A 438 21.73 -9.02 -14.27
CA THR A 438 21.59 -10.20 -13.42
C THR A 438 20.21 -10.82 -13.63
N LEU A 439 20.16 -12.15 -13.73
CA LEU A 439 18.95 -12.91 -14.01
C LEU A 439 18.33 -13.45 -12.72
N TYR A 440 17.01 -13.24 -12.57
CA TYR A 440 16.23 -13.78 -11.47
C TYR A 440 15.09 -14.66 -12.03
N PRO A 441 15.29 -15.99 -12.03
CA PRO A 441 14.32 -16.93 -12.57
C PRO A 441 13.17 -17.19 -11.58
N GLY A 442 12.06 -17.70 -12.13
CA GLY A 442 10.95 -18.19 -11.34
C GLY A 442 10.12 -19.20 -12.12
N VAL A 443 9.58 -20.17 -11.37
CA VAL A 443 8.69 -21.22 -11.88
C VAL A 443 7.59 -21.45 -10.85
N ASP A 444 6.34 -21.41 -11.30
CA ASP A 444 5.15 -21.74 -10.51
C ASP A 444 4.38 -22.83 -11.23
N ALA A 445 3.96 -23.86 -10.54
CA ALA A 445 3.15 -24.96 -11.07
C ALA A 445 1.96 -25.22 -10.17
N SER A 446 0.79 -25.47 -10.76
CA SER A 446 -0.37 -25.93 -10.00
C SER A 446 -1.08 -27.06 -10.73
N TYR A 447 -1.66 -27.98 -9.96
CA TYR A 447 -2.43 -29.09 -10.45
C TYR A 447 -3.76 -29.21 -9.74
N ARG A 448 -4.86 -29.22 -10.50
CA ARG A 448 -6.20 -29.45 -10.00
C ARG A 448 -6.47 -30.97 -9.93
N ILE A 449 -6.34 -31.53 -8.74
CA ILE A 449 -6.57 -32.97 -8.47
C ILE A 449 -8.02 -33.33 -8.77
N SER A 450 -8.95 -32.48 -8.31
CA SER A 450 -10.39 -32.57 -8.54
C SER A 450 -10.99 -31.18 -8.69
N ASP A 451 -12.30 -31.06 -8.84
CA ASP A 451 -12.98 -29.78 -8.90
C ASP A 451 -12.91 -29.02 -7.56
N HIS A 452 -12.59 -29.71 -6.46
CA HIS A 452 -12.47 -29.15 -5.12
C HIS A 452 -11.01 -28.96 -4.67
N TRP A 453 -10.07 -29.76 -5.17
CA TRP A 453 -8.70 -29.77 -4.67
C TRP A 453 -7.69 -29.30 -5.72
N LYS A 454 -6.89 -28.31 -5.34
CA LYS A 454 -5.73 -27.81 -6.09
C LYS A 454 -4.48 -27.86 -5.21
N VAL A 455 -3.37 -28.33 -5.75
CA VAL A 455 -2.04 -28.23 -5.15
C VAL A 455 -1.17 -27.33 -5.99
N TYR A 456 -0.18 -26.68 -5.39
CA TYR A 456 0.78 -25.87 -6.10
C TYR A 456 2.17 -25.95 -5.47
N ALA A 457 3.18 -25.65 -6.28
CA ALA A 457 4.56 -25.47 -5.85
C ALA A 457 5.18 -24.32 -6.65
N SER A 458 6.04 -23.56 -6.01
CA SER A 458 6.72 -22.43 -6.62
C SER A 458 8.18 -22.31 -6.20
N TYR A 459 9.01 -21.87 -7.14
CA TYR A 459 10.37 -21.42 -6.94
C TYR A 459 10.52 -20.05 -7.57
N ASN A 460 10.86 -19.04 -6.80
CA ASN A 460 11.03 -17.68 -7.31
C ASN A 460 12.23 -17.01 -6.68
N SER A 461 12.92 -16.17 -7.49
CA SER A 461 13.98 -15.31 -7.01
C SER A 461 13.71 -13.85 -7.34
N SER A 462 14.25 -12.95 -6.54
CA SER A 462 14.08 -11.50 -6.69
C SER A 462 15.25 -10.75 -6.06
N LEU A 463 15.34 -9.46 -6.36
CA LEU A 463 16.27 -8.56 -5.69
C LEU A 463 15.60 -7.25 -5.30
N ARG A 464 16.24 -6.53 -4.37
CA ARG A 464 15.93 -5.15 -4.00
C ARG A 464 17.19 -4.30 -3.98
N MET A 465 17.11 -3.10 -4.53
CA MET A 465 18.17 -2.10 -4.40
C MET A 465 18.08 -1.41 -3.04
N PRO A 466 19.21 -1.03 -2.41
CA PRO A 466 19.18 -0.24 -1.17
C PRO A 466 18.43 1.07 -1.37
N SER A 467 17.70 1.55 -0.35
CA SER A 467 17.09 2.87 -0.35
C SER A 467 18.15 3.98 -0.20
N PHE A 468 17.80 5.21 -0.56
CA PHE A 468 18.73 6.34 -0.40
C PHE A 468 19.05 6.61 1.07
N THR A 469 18.10 6.36 1.97
CA THR A 469 18.33 6.46 3.42
C THR A 469 19.34 5.41 3.88
N GLU A 470 19.22 4.16 3.47
CA GLU A 470 20.17 3.09 3.83
C GLU A 470 21.59 3.38 3.32
N LEU A 471 21.70 4.08 2.17
CA LEU A 471 23.01 4.39 1.56
C LEU A 471 23.69 5.62 2.14
N TYR A 472 22.95 6.63 2.63
CA TYR A 472 23.54 7.95 2.90
C TYR A 472 23.14 8.57 4.25
N TYR A 473 22.15 8.06 4.96
CA TYR A 473 21.72 8.67 6.21
C TYR A 473 22.75 8.51 7.33
N SER A 474 23.43 9.61 7.66
CA SER A 474 24.51 9.62 8.67
C SER A 474 24.35 10.79 9.63
N VAL A 475 23.17 10.86 10.29
CA VAL A 475 22.79 11.93 11.22
C VAL A 475 22.22 11.32 12.50
N GLY A 476 22.41 11.97 13.65
CA GLY A 476 21.72 11.62 14.90
C GLY A 476 22.04 10.23 15.45
N GLY A 477 23.28 9.79 15.37
CA GLY A 477 23.70 8.47 15.86
C GLY A 477 23.50 7.34 14.85
N HIS A 478 23.28 7.69 13.57
CA HIS A 478 23.25 6.75 12.45
C HIS A 478 24.48 6.93 11.56
N LYS A 479 24.95 5.87 10.96
CA LYS A 479 26.03 5.83 9.98
C LYS A 479 25.68 4.88 8.85
N ALA A 480 25.34 5.45 7.70
CA ALA A 480 25.02 4.69 6.51
C ALA A 480 26.29 4.19 5.78
N ASP A 481 26.11 3.12 4.99
CA ASP A 481 27.15 2.58 4.11
C ASP A 481 26.73 2.69 2.63
N LYS A 482 27.41 3.55 1.88
CA LYS A 482 27.16 3.74 0.45
C LYS A 482 27.59 2.58 -0.45
N TYR A 483 28.26 1.58 0.10
CA TYR A 483 28.74 0.38 -0.60
C TYR A 483 27.86 -0.85 -0.35
N LEU A 484 26.67 -0.68 0.22
CA LEU A 484 25.72 -1.76 0.40
C LEU A 484 25.45 -2.49 -0.93
N LYS A 485 25.38 -3.81 -0.85
CA LYS A 485 25.00 -4.66 -1.97
C LYS A 485 23.47 -4.78 -2.05
N PRO A 486 22.91 -4.97 -3.25
CA PRO A 486 21.49 -5.33 -3.37
C PRO A 486 21.15 -6.57 -2.54
N GLU A 487 19.98 -6.58 -1.93
CA GLU A 487 19.44 -7.77 -1.30
C GLU A 487 18.93 -8.75 -2.35
N GLU A 488 19.12 -10.03 -2.10
CA GLU A 488 18.63 -11.11 -2.95
C GLU A 488 17.81 -12.10 -2.12
N LEU A 489 16.74 -12.60 -2.70
CA LEU A 489 15.90 -13.63 -2.09
C LEU A 489 15.60 -14.73 -3.08
N THR A 490 15.68 -15.97 -2.58
CA THR A 490 15.18 -17.16 -3.24
C THR A 490 14.15 -17.82 -2.33
N ALA A 491 12.96 -18.12 -2.86
CA ALA A 491 11.90 -18.78 -2.12
C ALA A 491 11.46 -20.08 -2.78
N LEU A 492 11.20 -21.07 -1.93
CA LEU A 492 10.49 -22.30 -2.25
C LEU A 492 9.17 -22.28 -1.48
N GLU A 493 8.08 -22.59 -2.16
CA GLU A 493 6.75 -22.65 -1.54
C GLU A 493 5.97 -23.84 -2.09
N GLY A 494 5.14 -24.44 -1.25
CA GLY A 494 4.16 -25.44 -1.65
C GLY A 494 2.89 -25.29 -0.84
N GLY A 495 1.75 -25.60 -1.44
CA GLY A 495 0.49 -25.47 -0.76
C GLY A 495 -0.65 -26.26 -1.39
N ILE A 496 -1.74 -26.29 -0.66
CA ILE A 496 -2.97 -26.99 -1.01
C ILE A 496 -4.17 -26.06 -0.80
N HIS A 497 -5.10 -26.14 -1.72
CA HIS A 497 -6.33 -25.37 -1.69
C HIS A 497 -7.53 -26.31 -1.89
N TYR A 498 -8.50 -26.20 -1.00
CA TYR A 498 -9.78 -26.86 -1.08
C TYR A 498 -10.89 -25.82 -1.22
N THR A 499 -11.80 -26.02 -2.17
CA THR A 499 -12.97 -25.14 -2.37
C THR A 499 -14.21 -25.98 -2.54
N SER A 500 -15.26 -25.64 -1.79
CA SER A 500 -16.61 -26.15 -1.95
C SER A 500 -17.62 -25.01 -1.75
N ARG A 501 -18.90 -25.25 -1.90
CA ARG A 501 -19.94 -24.22 -1.68
C ARG A 501 -19.99 -23.70 -0.23
N VAL A 502 -19.51 -24.48 0.73
CA VAL A 502 -19.63 -24.16 2.17
C VAL A 502 -18.27 -23.80 2.77
N LEU A 503 -17.20 -24.37 2.25
CA LEU A 503 -15.86 -24.28 2.86
C LEU A 503 -14.79 -24.01 1.82
N THR A 504 -13.98 -22.98 2.06
CA THR A 504 -12.69 -22.77 1.43
C THR A 504 -11.60 -22.94 2.47
N ALA A 505 -10.60 -23.77 2.18
CA ALA A 505 -9.44 -23.99 3.02
C ALA A 505 -8.17 -23.89 2.21
N LYS A 506 -7.18 -23.16 2.74
CA LYS A 506 -5.86 -22.99 2.12
C LYS A 506 -4.80 -23.30 3.18
N ALA A 507 -3.75 -24.01 2.78
CA ALA A 507 -2.57 -24.21 3.61
C ALA A 507 -1.32 -24.10 2.74
N SER A 508 -0.30 -23.43 3.24
CA SER A 508 1.00 -23.30 2.59
C SER A 508 2.16 -23.43 3.57
N ILE A 509 3.28 -23.88 3.05
CA ILE A 509 4.59 -23.85 3.71
C ILE A 509 5.58 -23.21 2.74
N PHE A 510 6.44 -22.34 3.24
CA PHE A 510 7.44 -21.66 2.45
C PHE A 510 8.77 -21.54 3.19
N HIS A 511 9.84 -21.49 2.41
CA HIS A 511 11.19 -21.24 2.87
C HIS A 511 11.80 -20.12 2.04
N HIS A 512 12.16 -19.04 2.71
CA HIS A 512 12.86 -17.88 2.16
C HIS A 512 14.33 -17.94 2.53
N HIS A 513 15.21 -17.85 1.55
CA HIS A 513 16.65 -17.72 1.72
C HIS A 513 17.08 -16.35 1.22
N GLN A 514 17.39 -15.44 2.15
CA GLN A 514 17.85 -14.08 1.86
C GLN A 514 19.38 -14.00 1.99
N ARG A 515 19.97 -13.23 1.08
CA ARG A 515 21.41 -12.87 1.10
C ARG A 515 21.54 -11.36 1.07
N ASN A 516 22.61 -10.86 1.69
CA ASN A 516 22.90 -9.43 1.77
C ASN A 516 21.72 -8.63 2.33
N THR A 517 20.94 -9.20 3.24
CA THR A 517 19.81 -8.52 3.87
C THR A 517 20.29 -7.21 4.49
N ILE A 518 19.69 -6.10 4.12
CA ILE A 518 20.06 -4.78 4.64
C ILE A 518 19.31 -4.52 5.93
N ASP A 519 20.06 -4.10 6.95
CA ASP A 519 19.48 -3.68 8.22
C ASP A 519 20.32 -2.59 8.87
N TRP A 520 19.70 -1.85 9.76
CA TRP A 520 20.39 -1.00 10.72
C TRP A 520 20.67 -1.82 11.95
N VAL A 521 21.96 -1.97 12.27
CA VAL A 521 22.41 -2.73 13.44
C VAL A 521 23.23 -1.85 14.38
N MET A 522 23.15 -2.17 15.66
CA MET A 522 23.91 -1.51 16.70
C MET A 522 24.70 -2.58 17.49
N ASP A 523 26.02 -2.40 17.63
CA ASP A 523 26.82 -3.26 18.49
C ASP A 523 26.61 -2.83 19.95
N THR A 524 25.99 -3.69 20.73
CA THR A 524 25.67 -3.42 22.14
C THR A 524 26.92 -3.43 23.09
N ARG A 525 28.09 -3.83 22.59
CA ARG A 525 29.36 -3.83 23.34
C ARG A 525 30.09 -2.51 23.24
N ASP A 526 29.73 -1.66 22.26
CA ASP A 526 30.34 -0.36 22.06
C ASP A 526 30.00 0.59 23.22
N SER A 527 30.99 1.35 23.68
CA SER A 527 30.80 2.37 24.72
C SER A 527 29.96 3.56 24.27
N ALA A 528 29.88 3.81 22.95
CA ALA A 528 29.05 4.82 22.31
C ALA A 528 28.35 4.18 21.07
N PRO A 529 27.35 3.34 21.29
CA PRO A 529 26.75 2.57 20.23
C PRO A 529 26.01 3.48 19.25
N ILE A 530 26.21 3.22 17.96
CA ILE A 530 25.53 3.90 16.85
C ILE A 530 24.87 2.87 15.93
N TRP A 531 23.79 3.27 15.30
CA TRP A 531 23.14 2.47 14.26
C TRP A 531 23.95 2.52 12.97
N GLN A 532 24.29 1.37 12.42
CA GLN A 532 25.03 1.26 11.14
C GLN A 532 24.20 0.46 10.14
N SER A 533 24.05 0.99 8.91
CA SER A 533 23.46 0.19 7.84
C SER A 533 24.49 -0.83 7.34
N VAL A 534 24.08 -2.09 7.30
CA VAL A 534 24.95 -3.20 6.91
C VAL A 534 24.20 -4.21 6.04
N ASN A 535 24.97 -5.01 5.28
CA ASN A 535 24.43 -6.23 4.70
C ASN A 535 24.64 -7.39 5.67
N LEU A 536 23.58 -7.93 6.24
CA LEU A 536 23.60 -9.21 6.96
C LEU A 536 23.87 -10.35 5.99
N THR A 537 24.68 -11.33 6.38
CA THR A 537 25.16 -12.36 5.45
C THR A 537 24.02 -13.24 4.94
N LYS A 538 23.19 -13.75 5.84
CA LYS A 538 22.07 -14.63 5.52
C LYS A 538 20.95 -14.52 6.56
N VAL A 539 19.72 -14.46 6.06
CA VAL A 539 18.50 -14.63 6.87
C VAL A 539 17.64 -15.71 6.21
N ASN A 540 17.32 -16.76 6.96
CA ASN A 540 16.42 -17.82 6.51
C ASN A 540 15.10 -17.70 7.24
N THR A 541 13.97 -17.72 6.52
CA THR A 541 12.63 -17.71 7.09
C THR A 541 11.88 -18.95 6.67
N LEU A 542 11.45 -19.76 7.64
CA LEU A 542 10.49 -20.85 7.43
C LEU A 542 9.12 -20.35 7.90
N GLY A 543 8.11 -20.46 7.05
CA GLY A 543 6.76 -20.02 7.39
C GLY A 543 5.70 -21.03 7.02
N GLN A 544 4.58 -20.94 7.73
CA GLN A 544 3.38 -21.75 7.53
C GLN A 544 2.16 -20.84 7.63
N GLU A 545 1.23 -20.99 6.70
CA GLU A 545 -0.03 -20.24 6.67
C GLU A 545 -1.19 -21.22 6.48
N VAL A 546 -2.27 -21.01 7.23
CA VAL A 546 -3.52 -21.74 7.09
C VAL A 546 -4.66 -20.74 7.13
N SER A 547 -5.63 -20.88 6.23
CA SER A 547 -6.87 -20.11 6.26
C SER A 547 -8.08 -20.99 5.98
N LEU A 548 -9.15 -20.70 6.68
CA LEU A 548 -10.45 -21.36 6.57
C LEU A 548 -11.52 -20.28 6.45
N THR A 549 -12.33 -20.36 5.40
CA THR A 549 -13.54 -19.53 5.25
C THR A 549 -14.74 -20.44 5.10
N THR A 550 -15.75 -20.27 5.94
CA THR A 550 -16.98 -21.08 5.88
C THR A 550 -18.21 -20.18 5.83
N HIS A 551 -19.17 -20.58 5.02
CA HIS A 551 -20.51 -20.01 4.96
C HIS A 551 -21.46 -20.90 5.77
N LEU A 552 -21.67 -20.57 7.06
CA LEU A 552 -22.54 -21.33 7.95
C LEU A 552 -24.01 -21.25 7.50
N SER A 553 -24.38 -20.14 6.89
CA SER A 553 -25.68 -19.93 6.27
C SER A 553 -25.56 -18.88 5.17
N SER A 554 -26.64 -18.61 4.45
CA SER A 554 -26.69 -17.48 3.49
C SER A 554 -26.52 -16.11 4.17
N LEU A 555 -26.59 -16.05 5.51
CA LEU A 555 -26.55 -14.80 6.28
C LEU A 555 -25.27 -14.69 7.13
N THR A 556 -24.46 -15.76 7.26
CA THR A 556 -23.30 -15.76 8.18
C THR A 556 -22.12 -16.44 7.53
N SER A 557 -21.00 -15.72 7.47
CA SER A 557 -19.69 -16.26 7.08
C SER A 557 -18.67 -16.04 8.19
N ILE A 558 -17.75 -17.00 8.34
CA ILE A 558 -16.64 -16.94 9.28
C ILE A 558 -15.36 -17.27 8.53
N SER A 559 -14.35 -16.43 8.69
CA SER A 559 -12.99 -16.65 8.19
C SER A 559 -12.04 -16.69 9.36
N VAL A 560 -11.17 -17.69 9.43
CA VAL A 560 -10.09 -17.79 10.42
C VAL A 560 -8.80 -18.07 9.68
N ALA A 561 -7.75 -17.34 10.03
CA ALA A 561 -6.44 -17.58 9.45
C ALA A 561 -5.33 -17.51 10.51
N TYR A 562 -4.29 -18.29 10.29
CA TYR A 562 -3.11 -18.38 11.15
C TYR A 562 -1.84 -18.36 10.30
N CYS A 563 -0.86 -17.57 10.74
CA CYS A 563 0.49 -17.54 10.20
C CYS A 563 1.51 -17.76 11.30
N HIS A 564 2.50 -18.63 11.04
CA HIS A 564 3.67 -18.83 11.89
C HIS A 564 4.94 -18.62 11.07
N LEU A 565 5.87 -17.86 11.63
CA LEU A 565 7.18 -17.60 11.05
C LEU A 565 8.30 -17.94 12.02
N HIS A 566 9.35 -18.54 11.51
CA HIS A 566 10.60 -18.76 12.22
C HIS A 566 11.78 -18.25 11.38
N GLN A 567 12.50 -17.26 11.89
CA GLN A 567 13.70 -16.72 11.24
C GLN A 567 14.97 -17.18 11.94
N GLN A 568 15.93 -17.57 11.12
CA GLN A 568 17.29 -17.87 11.55
C GLN A 568 18.26 -16.90 10.92
N LYS A 569 19.08 -16.24 11.73
CA LYS A 569 20.14 -15.34 11.32
C LYS A 569 21.53 -15.98 11.51
N GLN A 570 22.50 -15.59 10.70
CA GLN A 570 23.91 -15.93 10.89
C GLN A 570 24.72 -14.76 11.46
N GLU A 571 24.12 -14.02 12.39
CA GLU A 571 24.74 -12.83 12.98
C GLU A 571 24.96 -13.04 14.49
N ALA A 572 25.90 -12.27 15.04
CA ALA A 572 26.25 -12.39 16.43
C ALA A 572 25.17 -11.80 17.35
N ASP A 573 24.92 -12.44 18.48
CA ASP A 573 23.87 -12.08 19.45
C ASP A 573 24.04 -10.68 20.08
N TYR A 574 25.21 -10.09 19.98
CA TYR A 574 25.47 -8.73 20.45
C TYR A 574 25.07 -7.63 19.48
N LEU A 575 24.60 -7.97 18.28
CA LEU A 575 24.05 -7.02 17.32
C LEU A 575 22.53 -6.88 17.53
N GLN A 576 22.12 -5.68 17.89
CA GLN A 576 20.71 -5.30 17.91
C GLN A 576 20.28 -4.89 16.50
N SER A 577 19.23 -5.49 15.98
CA SER A 577 18.59 -5.17 14.70
C SER A 577 17.48 -4.16 14.89
N GLN A 578 17.29 -3.27 13.92
CA GLN A 578 16.20 -2.27 13.96
C GLN A 578 14.95 -2.72 13.21
N TYR A 579 15.09 -3.48 12.13
CA TYR A 579 13.95 -3.81 11.25
C TYR A 579 13.87 -5.30 10.88
N SER A 580 14.92 -5.87 10.32
CA SER A 580 14.83 -7.14 9.60
C SER A 580 14.64 -8.36 10.50
N LEU A 581 14.90 -8.24 11.78
CA LEU A 581 14.75 -9.33 12.76
C LEU A 581 13.57 -9.10 13.73
N GLU A 582 12.81 -8.02 13.53
CA GLU A 582 11.57 -7.74 14.25
C GLU A 582 10.36 -8.18 13.40
N TYR A 583 9.93 -9.41 13.53
CA TYR A 583 8.86 -9.98 12.72
C TYR A 583 7.72 -10.57 13.56
N LEU A 584 6.53 -10.68 12.99
CA LEU A 584 5.42 -11.41 13.61
C LEU A 584 5.70 -12.90 13.58
N ARG A 585 6.04 -13.48 14.76
CA ARG A 585 6.24 -14.94 14.91
C ARG A 585 4.92 -15.69 14.74
N HIS A 586 3.86 -15.15 15.34
CA HIS A 586 2.53 -15.71 15.25
C HIS A 586 1.50 -14.63 14.97
N LYS A 587 0.56 -14.91 14.08
CA LYS A 587 -0.62 -14.07 13.84
C LYS A 587 -1.85 -14.94 13.66
N VAL A 588 -2.93 -14.61 14.36
CA VAL A 588 -4.27 -15.15 14.15
C VAL A 588 -5.19 -14.01 13.75
N THR A 589 -5.98 -14.22 12.72
CA THR A 589 -7.10 -13.35 12.37
C THR A 589 -8.38 -14.17 12.31
N ALA A 590 -9.48 -13.63 12.84
CA ALA A 590 -10.80 -14.24 12.72
C ALA A 590 -11.80 -13.14 12.40
N THR A 591 -12.54 -13.30 11.32
CA THR A 591 -13.57 -12.37 10.87
C THR A 591 -14.90 -13.08 10.80
N MET A 592 -15.91 -12.51 11.43
CA MET A 592 -17.30 -12.97 11.36
C MET A 592 -18.15 -11.88 10.73
N GLN A 593 -18.84 -12.22 9.65
CA GLN A 593 -19.80 -11.34 8.99
C GLN A 593 -21.20 -11.92 9.11
N MET A 594 -22.15 -11.10 9.57
CA MET A 594 -23.54 -11.51 9.77
C MET A 594 -24.49 -10.47 9.17
N HIS A 595 -25.43 -10.92 8.34
CA HIS A 595 -26.58 -10.15 7.91
C HIS A 595 -27.73 -10.38 8.91
N LEU A 596 -27.84 -9.52 9.94
CA LEU A 596 -28.84 -9.64 11.01
C LEU A 596 -30.24 -9.44 10.46
N THR A 597 -30.39 -8.54 9.50
CA THR A 597 -31.60 -8.33 8.68
C THR A 597 -31.19 -8.00 7.24
N ARG A 598 -32.15 -7.76 6.35
CA ARG A 598 -31.84 -7.32 4.97
C ARG A 598 -31.04 -6.00 4.93
N GLN A 599 -31.19 -5.15 5.94
CA GLN A 599 -30.58 -3.82 6.02
C GLN A 599 -29.45 -3.75 7.04
N LEU A 600 -29.45 -4.61 8.06
CA LEU A 600 -28.52 -4.52 9.19
C LEU A 600 -27.44 -5.59 9.10
N ASN A 601 -26.18 -5.14 8.99
CA ASN A 601 -25.00 -5.98 8.85
C ASN A 601 -24.07 -5.75 10.03
N LEU A 602 -23.55 -6.83 10.61
CA LEU A 602 -22.52 -6.80 11.63
C LEU A 602 -21.26 -7.50 11.12
N LEU A 603 -20.12 -6.85 11.25
CA LEU A 603 -18.80 -7.47 11.07
C LEU A 603 -18.03 -7.36 12.38
N VAL A 604 -17.45 -8.46 12.81
CA VAL A 604 -16.55 -8.54 13.96
C VAL A 604 -15.22 -9.12 13.49
N ASN A 605 -14.14 -8.45 13.82
CA ASN A 605 -12.79 -8.86 13.49
C ASN A 605 -11.97 -9.04 14.78
N TYR A 606 -11.38 -10.20 14.95
CA TYR A 606 -10.46 -10.53 16.02
C TYR A 606 -9.05 -10.67 15.46
N ARG A 607 -8.05 -10.13 16.16
CA ARG A 607 -6.65 -10.27 15.82
C ARG A 607 -5.84 -10.55 17.08
N TRP A 608 -5.01 -11.61 17.03
CA TRP A 608 -3.98 -11.90 18.01
C TRP A 608 -2.63 -11.93 17.32
N GLN A 609 -1.62 -11.31 17.94
CA GLN A 609 -0.28 -11.16 17.39
C GLN A 609 0.78 -11.39 18.47
N ASP A 610 1.86 -12.08 18.09
CA ASP A 610 3.06 -12.28 18.89
C ASP A 610 4.28 -11.92 18.03
N ARG A 611 5.02 -10.90 18.46
CA ARG A 611 6.16 -10.32 17.74
C ARG A 611 7.47 -10.72 18.41
N MET A 612 8.45 -11.11 17.60
CA MET A 612 9.85 -11.24 18.00
C MET A 612 10.54 -9.88 17.96
N GLY A 613 11.59 -9.73 18.78
CA GLY A 613 12.39 -8.52 18.84
C GLY A 613 12.30 -7.81 20.19
N SER A 614 13.02 -6.71 20.28
CA SER A 614 13.08 -5.87 21.46
C SER A 614 13.30 -4.43 21.06
N TYR A 615 12.92 -3.50 21.92
CA TYR A 615 13.08 -2.07 21.71
C TYR A 615 13.62 -1.39 22.98
N THR A 616 14.32 -0.29 22.81
CA THR A 616 14.74 0.54 23.92
C THR A 616 13.60 1.48 24.29
N SER A 617 13.11 1.37 25.53
CA SER A 617 12.02 2.21 26.01
C SER A 617 12.51 3.63 26.41
N THR A 618 11.55 4.53 26.67
CA THR A 618 11.85 5.95 27.02
C THR A 618 12.61 6.14 28.32
N ASP A 619 12.66 5.11 29.17
CA ASP A 619 13.46 5.01 30.40
C ASP A 619 14.87 4.45 30.17
N GLY A 620 15.18 4.06 28.92
CA GLY A 620 16.48 3.49 28.54
C GLY A 620 16.59 1.97 28.73
N GLU A 621 15.54 1.30 29.19
CA GLU A 621 15.52 -0.16 29.33
C GLU A 621 15.21 -0.86 28.02
N VAL A 622 15.83 -2.02 27.78
CA VAL A 622 15.50 -2.89 26.67
C VAL A 622 14.30 -3.76 27.04
N LYS A 623 13.20 -3.62 26.31
CA LYS A 623 11.95 -4.37 26.52
C LYS A 623 11.63 -5.25 25.33
N SER A 624 11.15 -6.46 25.58
CA SER A 624 10.62 -7.35 24.54
C SER A 624 9.18 -6.99 24.21
N TYR A 625 8.75 -7.28 22.99
CA TYR A 625 7.33 -7.21 22.62
C TYR A 625 6.52 -8.26 23.38
N HIS A 626 5.29 -7.92 23.74
CA HIS A 626 4.35 -8.82 24.37
C HIS A 626 3.20 -9.18 23.40
N PRO A 627 2.73 -10.43 23.42
CA PRO A 627 1.55 -10.80 22.65
C PRO A 627 0.33 -10.00 23.07
N TYR A 628 -0.54 -9.68 22.11
CA TYR A 628 -1.78 -8.95 22.39
C TYR A 628 -2.94 -9.40 21.52
N SER A 629 -4.17 -9.09 21.99
CA SER A 629 -5.40 -9.32 21.26
C SER A 629 -6.19 -8.05 21.13
N VAL A 630 -6.80 -7.82 19.97
CA VAL A 630 -7.75 -6.74 19.72
C VAL A 630 -9.00 -7.25 19.04
N VAL A 631 -10.13 -6.64 19.34
CA VAL A 631 -11.41 -6.86 18.69
C VAL A 631 -11.88 -5.56 18.09
N ASP A 632 -12.19 -5.61 16.80
CA ASP A 632 -12.78 -4.49 16.06
C ASP A 632 -14.17 -4.93 15.58
N ALA A 633 -15.15 -4.02 15.56
CA ALA A 633 -16.48 -4.33 15.08
C ALA A 633 -17.13 -3.15 14.37
N ARG A 634 -17.98 -3.45 13.38
CA ARG A 634 -18.79 -2.46 12.67
C ARG A 634 -20.20 -2.96 12.49
N LEU A 635 -21.16 -2.14 12.90
CA LEU A 635 -22.58 -2.34 12.68
C LEU A 635 -23.04 -1.33 11.64
N THR A 636 -23.54 -1.80 10.50
CA THR A 636 -23.96 -0.97 9.37
C THR A 636 -25.45 -1.21 9.09
N TRP A 637 -26.21 -0.13 9.03
CA TRP A 637 -27.57 -0.13 8.51
C TRP A 637 -27.59 0.50 7.12
N ASN A 638 -28.07 -0.25 6.13
CA ASN A 638 -28.13 0.14 4.71
C ASN A 638 -29.58 0.44 4.32
N ALA A 639 -29.82 1.64 3.83
CA ALA A 639 -31.01 2.00 3.04
C ALA A 639 -30.64 2.05 1.55
N ASP A 640 -31.61 2.32 0.69
CA ASP A 640 -31.42 2.28 -0.78
C ASP A 640 -30.37 3.29 -1.26
N SER A 641 -30.35 4.50 -0.69
CA SER A 641 -29.48 5.59 -1.11
C SER A 641 -28.46 6.04 -0.04
N TYR A 642 -28.51 5.49 1.18
CA TYR A 642 -27.58 5.86 2.24
C TYR A 642 -27.32 4.73 3.23
N SER A 643 -26.21 4.82 3.96
CA SER A 643 -25.86 3.91 5.03
C SER A 643 -25.47 4.70 6.28
N LEU A 644 -25.87 4.19 7.43
CA LEU A 644 -25.41 4.62 8.74
C LEU A 644 -24.59 3.51 9.39
N TYR A 645 -23.53 3.85 10.06
CA TYR A 645 -22.76 2.86 10.78
C TYR A 645 -22.13 3.39 12.06
N VAL A 646 -21.92 2.46 12.98
CA VAL A 646 -21.12 2.66 14.18
C VAL A 646 -20.00 1.64 14.16
N GLU A 647 -18.81 2.09 14.50
CA GLU A 647 -17.60 1.30 14.44
C GLU A 647 -16.79 1.47 15.71
N GLY A 648 -16.21 0.39 16.20
CA GLY A 648 -15.29 0.40 17.32
C GLY A 648 -14.04 -0.41 17.01
N ASN A 649 -12.89 0.21 17.22
CA ASN A 649 -11.59 -0.44 17.11
C ASN A 649 -11.01 -0.65 18.50
N ASN A 650 -10.28 -1.75 18.69
CA ASN A 650 -9.74 -2.16 19.97
C ASN A 650 -10.80 -2.09 21.11
N LEU A 651 -11.95 -2.70 20.89
CA LEU A 651 -13.06 -2.73 21.86
C LEU A 651 -12.65 -3.38 23.19
N THR A 652 -11.59 -4.17 23.20
CA THR A 652 -10.98 -4.74 24.41
C THR A 652 -10.20 -3.72 25.24
N ASN A 653 -10.01 -2.51 24.72
CA ASN A 653 -9.21 -1.43 25.31
C ASN A 653 -7.81 -1.88 25.75
N HIS A 654 -7.19 -2.76 24.96
CA HIS A 654 -5.88 -3.31 25.27
C HIS A 654 -4.77 -2.29 24.95
N GLN A 655 -3.82 -2.12 25.89
CA GLN A 655 -2.65 -1.28 25.69
C GLN A 655 -1.55 -2.12 25.03
N TYR A 656 -1.10 -1.72 23.86
CA TYR A 656 -0.08 -2.47 23.11
C TYR A 656 0.81 -1.54 22.28
N VAL A 657 1.94 -2.07 21.82
CA VAL A 657 2.87 -1.42 20.90
C VAL A 657 3.09 -2.34 19.70
N ASP A 658 3.03 -1.79 18.50
CA ASP A 658 3.39 -2.47 17.25
C ASP A 658 4.83 -2.12 16.85
N TYR A 659 5.31 -0.96 17.27
CA TYR A 659 6.60 -0.42 16.90
C TYR A 659 7.24 0.33 18.08
N GLY A 660 8.36 -0.19 18.58
CA GLY A 660 9.17 0.46 19.60
C GLY A 660 8.37 1.03 20.77
N ASN A 661 8.56 2.33 21.01
CA ASN A 661 7.90 3.07 22.08
C ASN A 661 6.60 3.74 21.65
N VAL A 662 6.05 3.42 20.47
CA VAL A 662 4.84 4.06 19.95
C VAL A 662 3.61 3.32 20.48
N PRO A 663 2.96 3.81 21.56
CA PRO A 663 1.76 3.18 22.10
C PRO A 663 0.64 3.31 21.09
N GLN A 664 -0.16 2.24 20.94
CA GLN A 664 -1.35 2.25 20.12
C GLN A 664 -2.55 2.74 20.91
N SER A 665 -3.57 3.26 20.23
CA SER A 665 -4.79 3.74 20.90
C SER A 665 -5.48 2.61 21.66
N GLY A 666 -6.08 2.94 22.78
CA GLY A 666 -7.09 2.11 23.43
C GLY A 666 -8.37 2.02 22.58
N ALA A 667 -9.51 1.83 23.23
CA ALA A 667 -10.80 1.77 22.53
C ALA A 667 -11.08 3.07 21.76
N TRP A 668 -11.43 2.90 20.48
CA TRP A 668 -11.72 3.97 19.54
C TRP A 668 -13.11 3.75 18.94
N ILE A 669 -14.03 4.68 19.14
CA ILE A 669 -15.42 4.58 18.68
C ILE A 669 -15.71 5.70 17.69
N MET A 670 -16.34 5.35 16.57
CA MET A 670 -16.70 6.27 15.50
C MET A 670 -18.12 6.00 15.00
N GLY A 671 -18.77 7.05 14.51
CA GLY A 671 -20.01 6.96 13.76
C GLY A 671 -19.84 7.57 12.38
N GLY A 672 -20.53 7.02 11.39
CA GLY A 672 -20.43 7.48 10.03
C GLY A 672 -21.75 7.42 9.26
N PHE A 673 -21.81 8.29 8.28
CA PHE A 673 -22.89 8.40 7.30
C PHE A 673 -22.28 8.32 5.90
N LYS A 674 -22.88 7.54 5.03
CA LYS A 674 -22.51 7.47 3.62
C LYS A 674 -23.76 7.64 2.77
N TRP A 675 -23.73 8.58 1.86
CA TRP A 675 -24.75 8.81 0.85
C TRP A 675 -24.28 8.36 -0.53
N ILE A 676 -25.15 7.74 -1.30
CA ILE A 676 -24.90 7.21 -2.66
C ILE A 676 -26.05 7.66 -3.55
N LEU A 677 -25.72 8.34 -4.67
CA LEU A 677 -26.62 8.79 -5.71
C LEU A 677 -26.32 8.07 -7.03
#